data_3e06c691c8d0c710daeee0f736322e75
#
_entry.id   3e06c691c8d0c710daeee0f736322e75
#
_cell.length_a   1.000
_cell.length_b   1.000
_cell.length_c   1.000
_cell.angle_alpha   90.00
_cell.angle_beta   90.00
_cell.angle_gamma   90.00
#
_symmetry.space_group_name_H-M   'P 1'
#
loop_
_entity.id
_entity.type
_entity.pdbx_description
1 polymer ?
#
loop_
_entity_poly.entity_id
_entity_poly.type
_entity_poly.pdbx_seq_one_letter_code
_entity_poly.pdbx_strand_id
1 'polypeptide(L)'
;MIEEIRIGAFICDCGSNIAGTVNVPEVVEYARGLPHVVLSDEGKWSCSVDYLATMKELIKEHKINRVVIASCTPRTHEPLFRRTVKEAGLNPYLLEFVSIREQSSWVHREDPKRATDKAKDLVKMGVAKAALLEEGQEIRLPVSTDCLIIGGGMAGMNAALHIADQGFHALLVEKESKLGGLLNWIAAVSHDHETVPADAIANATAARVESHPNITVYTNAKLDAVKGYIGNYTVSITADGAKKEFDVSTIIVATGMKEIEPAGQFNCGRDPRVVTQLQLEGMLKKWNKEYANRKSKIKNNDVVIINCVNSKNELRGCCAIGCHISVKNALALKACNDDVRVHILYRDLSMVREEGSSLEAAKKAGVRFIRFPDDQYPEVRDKDGNLLVHVYDLLLGRDLTIPADLIVLTTGFKGDDTVDEIKGHLKVSANPDGFFQEAHIKLGPLEFPSDGIALCGCARSPKSLKEAMEEGAGAAMRVSIPMKRGFLEAEGIVADIDFDLCNSCGVCEKNCPYGAIQWVDEKPHVIKALCKGCGLCAADCPKKAITIIHYSDEQILAQVEAALEERAEEKIIGFVCHWCALGGVDMAGVSRLQYPPNARLIRVMCSARVSIDFIERAFELGAAGVLVAGCEFPTCHYITGNYAAEKRIKKAKRRLARKGYDPDRLWNIWCSAADGPKFANTMREMVKQLGLE
;
A
#
# COMPACT_ATOMS: atom_id res chain seq x y z
N MET A 1 -41.15 3.73 19.13
CA MET A 1 -41.63 4.35 17.89
C MET A 1 -40.49 4.15 16.89
N ILE A 2 -40.77 3.55 15.73
CA ILE A 2 -39.77 3.46 14.69
C ILE A 2 -39.54 4.89 14.21
N GLU A 3 -38.30 5.36 14.26
CA GLU A 3 -37.92 6.70 13.81
C GLU A 3 -38.20 6.82 12.32
N GLU A 4 -38.91 7.87 11.89
CA GLU A 4 -39.15 8.15 10.47
C GLU A 4 -37.82 8.44 9.79
N ILE A 5 -37.49 7.70 8.73
CA ILE A 5 -36.26 7.91 7.95
C ILE A 5 -36.39 9.18 7.12
N ARG A 6 -35.42 10.11 7.29
CA ARG A 6 -35.40 11.42 6.65
C ARG A 6 -34.03 11.68 6.05
N ILE A 7 -33.91 11.50 4.73
CA ILE A 7 -32.64 11.56 4.00
C ILE A 7 -32.42 12.96 3.42
N GLY A 8 -31.24 13.53 3.65
CA GLY A 8 -30.73 14.67 2.91
C GLY A 8 -29.73 14.22 1.84
N ALA A 9 -30.01 14.52 0.58
CA ALA A 9 -29.13 14.24 -0.55
C ALA A 9 -28.42 15.53 -0.98
N PHE A 10 -27.09 15.59 -0.80
CA PHE A 10 -26.25 16.72 -1.13
C PHE A 10 -25.41 16.41 -2.36
N ILE A 11 -25.73 17.04 -3.49
CA ILE A 11 -25.13 16.77 -4.80
C ILE A 11 -24.10 17.86 -5.12
N CYS A 12 -22.84 17.46 -5.33
CA CYS A 12 -21.76 18.40 -5.62
C CYS A 12 -21.69 18.78 -7.10
N ASP A 13 -21.73 20.07 -7.39
CA ASP A 13 -21.45 20.61 -8.73
C ASP A 13 -19.96 20.48 -9.09
N CYS A 14 -19.05 20.88 -8.19
CA CYS A 14 -17.59 20.91 -8.38
C CYS A 14 -17.12 21.55 -9.73
N GLY A 15 -17.92 22.46 -10.32
CA GLY A 15 -17.62 23.14 -11.57
C GLY A 15 -17.33 22.17 -12.73
N SER A 16 -16.31 22.44 -13.51
CA SER A 16 -15.93 21.62 -14.68
C SER A 16 -15.58 20.15 -14.34
N ASN A 17 -15.38 19.80 -13.07
CA ASN A 17 -15.05 18.44 -12.68
C ASN A 17 -16.28 17.51 -12.60
N ILE A 18 -17.46 18.03 -12.27
CA ILE A 18 -18.71 17.26 -12.24
C ILE A 18 -19.70 17.86 -13.22
N ALA A 19 -20.12 19.11 -13.03
CA ALA A 19 -21.11 19.77 -13.88
C ALA A 19 -20.65 20.00 -15.33
N GLY A 20 -19.36 19.91 -15.62
CA GLY A 20 -18.85 19.91 -16.98
C GLY A 20 -19.27 18.71 -17.84
N THR A 21 -19.83 17.66 -17.24
CA THR A 21 -20.28 16.44 -17.94
C THR A 21 -21.65 16.00 -17.43
N VAL A 22 -21.85 15.96 -16.10
CA VAL A 22 -23.09 15.55 -15.45
C VAL A 22 -24.03 16.76 -15.33
N ASN A 23 -25.27 16.63 -15.74
CA ASN A 23 -26.32 17.63 -15.50
C ASN A 23 -26.75 17.57 -14.03
N VAL A 24 -26.04 18.32 -13.17
CA VAL A 24 -26.26 18.28 -11.71
C VAL A 24 -27.66 18.70 -11.31
N PRO A 25 -28.27 19.79 -11.86
CA PRO A 25 -29.67 20.14 -11.57
C PRO A 25 -30.65 18.99 -11.85
N GLU A 26 -30.43 18.22 -12.90
CA GLU A 26 -31.28 17.07 -13.25
C GLU A 26 -31.11 15.91 -12.24
N VAL A 27 -29.89 15.70 -11.72
CA VAL A 27 -29.63 14.72 -10.66
C VAL A 27 -30.27 15.13 -9.34
N VAL A 28 -30.22 16.43 -8.99
CA VAL A 28 -30.86 17.01 -7.79
C VAL A 28 -32.38 16.81 -7.85
N GLU A 29 -33.02 17.14 -8.99
CA GLU A 29 -34.48 16.97 -9.15
C GLU A 29 -34.89 15.49 -9.10
N TYR A 30 -34.08 14.61 -9.74
CA TYR A 30 -34.30 13.16 -9.66
C TYR A 30 -34.20 12.67 -8.21
N ALA A 31 -33.17 13.10 -7.47
CA ALA A 31 -32.95 12.68 -6.08
C ALA A 31 -34.07 13.11 -5.15
N ARG A 32 -34.71 14.27 -5.42
CA ARG A 32 -35.87 14.78 -4.66
C ARG A 32 -37.06 13.85 -4.70
N GLY A 33 -37.24 13.10 -5.80
CA GLY A 33 -38.31 12.11 -5.98
C GLY A 33 -38.03 10.74 -5.35
N LEU A 34 -36.82 10.50 -4.80
CA LEU A 34 -36.49 9.19 -4.24
C LEU A 34 -37.14 8.95 -2.86
N PRO A 35 -37.42 7.70 -2.49
CA PRO A 35 -38.00 7.36 -1.20
C PRO A 35 -37.19 7.93 -0.03
N HIS A 36 -37.89 8.45 0.99
CA HIS A 36 -37.31 9.02 2.23
C HIS A 36 -36.46 10.28 2.05
N VAL A 37 -36.26 10.79 0.85
CA VAL A 37 -35.53 12.03 0.62
C VAL A 37 -36.42 13.21 0.96
N VAL A 38 -36.06 13.96 1.99
CA VAL A 38 -36.80 15.16 2.45
C VAL A 38 -36.16 16.45 1.96
N LEU A 39 -34.90 16.37 1.55
CA LEU A 39 -34.14 17.47 0.96
C LEU A 39 -33.20 16.91 -0.10
N SER A 40 -33.16 17.53 -1.28
CA SER A 40 -32.09 17.38 -2.26
C SER A 40 -31.55 18.77 -2.60
N ASP A 41 -30.26 18.97 -2.38
CA ASP A 41 -29.60 20.27 -2.52
C ASP A 41 -28.37 20.21 -3.39
N GLU A 42 -28.14 21.26 -4.20
CA GLU A 42 -26.98 21.44 -5.05
C GLU A 42 -25.90 22.23 -4.34
N GLY A 43 -24.75 21.62 -4.09
CA GLY A 43 -23.60 22.27 -3.47
C GLY A 43 -22.52 22.65 -4.46
N LYS A 44 -22.33 23.92 -4.70
CA LYS A 44 -21.16 24.40 -5.45
C LYS A 44 -19.92 24.23 -4.56
N TRP A 45 -19.03 23.27 -4.92
CA TRP A 45 -17.89 22.89 -4.05
C TRP A 45 -18.35 22.46 -2.64
N SER A 46 -19.07 21.35 -2.55
CA SER A 46 -19.67 20.90 -1.29
C SER A 46 -18.64 20.67 -0.13
N CYS A 47 -17.36 20.56 -0.44
CA CYS A 47 -16.29 20.48 0.56
C CYS A 47 -15.77 21.85 1.05
N SER A 48 -16.33 22.99 0.56
CA SER A 48 -15.95 24.32 1.03
C SER A 48 -16.49 24.59 2.45
N VAL A 49 -15.79 25.43 3.20
CA VAL A 49 -16.15 25.79 4.58
C VAL A 49 -17.57 26.39 4.63
N ASP A 50 -17.91 27.26 3.68
CA ASP A 50 -19.21 27.91 3.64
C ASP A 50 -20.35 26.92 3.38
N TYR A 51 -20.16 26.00 2.42
CA TYR A 51 -21.20 25.00 2.13
C TYR A 51 -21.33 23.96 3.27
N LEU A 52 -20.23 23.60 3.94
CA LEU A 52 -20.30 22.72 5.11
C LEU A 52 -21.07 23.38 6.26
N ALA A 53 -20.99 24.70 6.42
CA ALA A 53 -21.81 25.44 7.37
C ALA A 53 -23.29 25.40 7.00
N THR A 54 -23.63 25.70 5.75
CA THR A 54 -25.00 25.59 5.21
C THR A 54 -25.56 24.17 5.37
N MET A 55 -24.77 23.14 5.07
CA MET A 55 -25.19 21.75 5.22
C MET A 55 -25.59 21.42 6.67
N LYS A 56 -24.83 21.92 7.66
CA LYS A 56 -25.18 21.73 9.08
C LYS A 56 -26.50 22.39 9.48
N GLU A 57 -26.80 23.56 8.91
CA GLU A 57 -28.06 24.25 9.10
C GLU A 57 -29.23 23.48 8.45
N LEU A 58 -29.07 23.06 7.20
CA LEU A 58 -30.08 22.29 6.48
C LEU A 58 -30.39 20.93 7.15
N ILE A 59 -29.36 20.25 7.69
CA ILE A 59 -29.55 19.01 8.46
C ILE A 59 -30.49 19.25 9.66
N LYS A 60 -30.31 20.35 10.39
CA LYS A 60 -31.13 20.68 11.56
C LYS A 60 -32.54 21.16 11.16
N GLU A 61 -32.63 22.06 10.18
CA GLU A 61 -33.89 22.64 9.71
C GLU A 61 -34.86 21.57 9.20
N HIS A 62 -34.35 20.66 8.35
CA HIS A 62 -35.17 19.60 7.75
C HIS A 62 -35.23 18.33 8.60
N LYS A 63 -34.66 18.33 9.82
CA LYS A 63 -34.59 17.17 10.72
C LYS A 63 -34.09 15.92 10.01
N ILE A 64 -33.04 16.08 9.25
CA ILE A 64 -32.39 15.00 8.48
C ILE A 64 -31.72 14.06 9.49
N ASN A 65 -31.93 12.74 9.34
CA ASN A 65 -31.29 11.73 10.17
C ASN A 65 -30.48 10.70 9.38
N ARG A 66 -30.41 10.85 8.05
CA ARG A 66 -29.50 10.12 7.15
C ARG A 66 -28.99 11.08 6.09
N VAL A 67 -27.71 10.96 5.71
CA VAL A 67 -27.08 11.86 4.75
C VAL A 67 -26.50 11.08 3.58
N VAL A 68 -26.75 11.54 2.35
CA VAL A 68 -26.09 11.06 1.14
C VAL A 68 -25.30 12.21 0.54
N ILE A 69 -24.00 12.00 0.34
CA ILE A 69 -23.11 12.94 -0.35
C ILE A 69 -22.74 12.37 -1.72
N ALA A 70 -23.21 12.99 -2.77
CA ALA A 70 -22.83 12.62 -4.14
C ALA A 70 -21.80 13.63 -4.68
N SER A 71 -20.52 13.24 -4.68
CA SER A 71 -19.42 14.15 -5.05
C SER A 71 -18.22 13.40 -5.64
N CYS A 72 -17.01 13.72 -5.22
CA CYS A 72 -15.77 13.03 -5.58
C CYS A 72 -15.64 11.67 -4.89
N THR A 73 -14.48 11.03 -5.00
CA THR A 73 -14.23 9.74 -4.32
C THR A 73 -14.31 9.87 -2.81
N PRO A 74 -14.93 8.89 -2.10
CA PRO A 74 -14.97 8.86 -0.64
C PRO A 74 -13.57 8.86 -0.01
N ARG A 75 -12.57 8.31 -0.70
CA ARG A 75 -11.18 8.27 -0.22
C ARG A 75 -10.57 9.64 0.07
N THR A 76 -11.11 10.70 -0.51
CA THR A 76 -10.56 12.07 -0.36
C THR A 76 -11.27 12.84 0.76
N HIS A 77 -12.60 12.87 0.76
CA HIS A 77 -13.35 13.81 1.59
C HIS A 77 -14.38 13.16 2.54
N GLU A 78 -14.56 11.84 2.54
CA GLU A 78 -15.49 11.19 3.46
C GLU A 78 -15.20 11.54 4.93
N PRO A 79 -13.93 11.60 5.42
CA PRO A 79 -13.65 12.00 6.79
C PRO A 79 -14.09 13.43 7.12
N LEU A 80 -14.01 14.35 6.15
CA LEU A 80 -14.47 15.73 6.30
C LEU A 80 -15.99 15.78 6.49
N PHE A 81 -16.74 15.09 5.64
CA PHE A 81 -18.20 15.06 5.72
C PHE A 81 -18.70 14.30 6.95
N ARG A 82 -18.05 13.21 7.35
CA ARG A 82 -18.36 12.51 8.62
C ARG A 82 -18.22 13.44 9.82
N ARG A 83 -17.15 14.26 9.85
CA ARG A 83 -16.97 15.28 10.90
C ARG A 83 -18.08 16.34 10.85
N THR A 84 -18.44 16.82 9.66
CA THR A 84 -19.50 17.83 9.48
C THR A 84 -20.86 17.30 9.98
N VAL A 85 -21.19 16.04 9.63
CA VAL A 85 -22.40 15.35 10.09
C VAL A 85 -22.40 15.22 11.63
N LYS A 86 -21.25 14.85 12.23
CA LYS A 86 -21.07 14.80 13.68
C LYS A 86 -21.25 16.17 14.35
N GLU A 87 -20.69 17.22 13.76
CA GLU A 87 -20.85 18.61 14.21
C GLU A 87 -22.30 19.11 14.09
N ALA A 88 -23.08 18.57 13.15
CA ALA A 88 -24.51 18.83 13.03
C ALA A 88 -25.37 18.09 14.09
N GLY A 89 -24.77 17.16 14.86
CA GLY A 89 -25.42 16.39 15.91
C GLY A 89 -25.89 15.00 15.49
N LEU A 90 -25.49 14.51 14.31
CA LEU A 90 -25.81 13.16 13.83
C LEU A 90 -24.66 12.19 14.11
N ASN A 91 -24.98 10.90 14.18
CA ASN A 91 -23.97 9.86 14.21
C ASN A 91 -23.21 9.82 12.85
N PRO A 92 -21.87 9.84 12.82
CA PRO A 92 -21.09 9.91 11.59
C PRO A 92 -21.24 8.68 10.69
N TYR A 93 -21.77 7.57 11.19
CA TYR A 93 -22.05 6.35 10.40
C TYR A 93 -23.40 6.41 9.66
N LEU A 94 -24.21 7.44 9.88
CA LEU A 94 -25.47 7.69 9.16
C LEU A 94 -25.24 8.49 7.87
N LEU A 95 -24.04 8.41 7.31
CA LEU A 95 -23.62 9.03 6.07
C LEU A 95 -23.22 7.98 5.02
N GLU A 96 -23.79 8.06 3.82
CA GLU A 96 -23.33 7.35 2.64
C GLU A 96 -22.67 8.30 1.64
N PHE A 97 -21.57 7.86 1.06
CA PHE A 97 -20.77 8.68 0.15
C PHE A 97 -20.70 8.06 -1.25
N VAL A 98 -21.17 8.78 -2.24
CA VAL A 98 -21.33 8.35 -3.63
C VAL A 98 -20.37 9.10 -4.54
N SER A 99 -19.54 8.39 -5.31
CA SER A 99 -18.62 9.01 -6.27
C SER A 99 -19.28 9.21 -7.65
N ILE A 100 -19.71 10.44 -7.95
CA ILE A 100 -20.22 10.82 -9.28
C ILE A 100 -19.15 11.52 -10.14
N ARG A 101 -17.99 11.84 -9.58
CA ARG A 101 -16.87 12.43 -10.30
C ARG A 101 -16.02 11.37 -10.99
N GLU A 102 -15.35 10.52 -10.21
CA GLU A 102 -14.44 9.49 -10.72
C GLU A 102 -15.16 8.35 -11.43
N GLN A 103 -16.36 8.03 -10.97
CA GLN A 103 -17.14 6.91 -11.54
C GLN A 103 -18.13 7.31 -12.63
N SER A 104 -18.36 8.60 -12.84
CA SER A 104 -19.25 9.09 -13.90
C SER A 104 -18.64 10.22 -14.70
N SER A 105 -18.58 11.44 -14.16
CA SER A 105 -18.20 12.65 -14.91
C SER A 105 -16.88 12.53 -15.66
N TRP A 106 -15.83 12.06 -15.01
CA TRP A 106 -14.49 12.04 -15.62
C TRP A 106 -14.28 10.92 -16.63
N VAL A 107 -14.99 9.81 -16.50
CA VAL A 107 -14.82 8.60 -17.31
C VAL A 107 -15.85 8.41 -18.40
N HIS A 108 -16.84 9.35 -18.51
CA HIS A 108 -17.89 9.34 -19.54
C HIS A 108 -18.08 10.72 -20.16
N ARG A 109 -17.01 11.47 -20.39
CA ARG A 109 -17.04 12.84 -20.92
C ARG A 109 -17.62 12.92 -22.33
N GLU A 110 -17.48 11.84 -23.09
CA GLU A 110 -17.93 11.75 -24.48
C GLU A 110 -19.45 11.50 -24.58
N ASP A 111 -20.09 11.10 -23.48
CA ASP A 111 -21.53 10.87 -23.42
C ASP A 111 -22.15 11.48 -22.15
N PRO A 112 -22.35 12.82 -22.10
CA PRO A 112 -22.89 13.51 -20.93
C PRO A 112 -24.28 13.03 -20.51
N LYS A 113 -25.12 12.56 -21.47
CA LYS A 113 -26.44 12.04 -21.17
C LYS A 113 -26.36 10.75 -20.36
N ARG A 114 -25.61 9.75 -20.86
CA ARG A 114 -25.41 8.49 -20.14
C ARG A 114 -24.61 8.67 -18.85
N ALA A 115 -23.71 9.67 -18.80
CA ALA A 115 -23.03 10.06 -17.56
C ALA A 115 -24.03 10.57 -16.52
N THR A 116 -25.00 11.41 -16.91
CA THR A 116 -26.04 11.92 -16.03
C THR A 116 -26.97 10.80 -15.57
N ASP A 117 -27.40 9.91 -16.46
CA ASP A 117 -28.20 8.73 -16.11
C ASP A 117 -27.48 7.82 -15.11
N LYS A 118 -26.17 7.61 -15.32
CA LYS A 118 -25.35 6.85 -14.37
C LYS A 118 -25.26 7.54 -13.01
N ALA A 119 -25.10 8.86 -12.98
CA ALA A 119 -25.05 9.62 -11.74
C ALA A 119 -26.36 9.49 -10.95
N LYS A 120 -27.52 9.52 -11.63
CA LYS A 120 -28.84 9.26 -11.01
C LYS A 120 -28.90 7.87 -10.38
N ASP A 121 -28.49 6.82 -11.12
CA ASP A 121 -28.45 5.46 -10.58
C ASP A 121 -27.54 5.35 -9.35
N LEU A 122 -26.34 5.95 -9.38
CA LEU A 122 -25.43 5.95 -8.26
C LEU A 122 -26.03 6.65 -7.03
N VAL A 123 -26.73 7.78 -7.23
CA VAL A 123 -27.43 8.48 -6.13
C VAL A 123 -28.57 7.63 -5.59
N LYS A 124 -29.38 6.99 -6.46
CA LYS A 124 -30.44 6.07 -6.07
C LYS A 124 -29.92 4.91 -5.23
N MET A 125 -28.81 4.29 -5.65
CA MET A 125 -28.12 3.25 -4.88
C MET A 125 -27.67 3.77 -3.50
N GLY A 126 -27.13 4.99 -3.46
CA GLY A 126 -26.72 5.63 -2.19
C GLY A 126 -27.89 5.89 -1.25
N VAL A 127 -29.02 6.36 -1.78
CA VAL A 127 -30.26 6.59 -1.00
C VAL A 127 -30.82 5.26 -0.48
N ALA A 128 -30.88 4.22 -1.31
CA ALA A 128 -31.37 2.90 -0.91
C ALA A 128 -30.52 2.31 0.24
N LYS A 129 -29.20 2.47 0.19
CA LYS A 129 -28.33 2.07 1.29
C LYS A 129 -28.51 2.96 2.53
N ALA A 130 -28.59 4.30 2.32
CA ALA A 130 -28.73 5.25 3.43
C ALA A 130 -29.98 5.01 4.28
N ALA A 131 -31.06 4.58 3.67
CA ALA A 131 -32.29 4.20 4.38
C ALA A 131 -32.09 3.04 5.39
N LEU A 132 -31.06 2.22 5.18
CA LEU A 132 -30.75 1.06 6.00
C LEU A 132 -29.53 1.29 6.92
N LEU A 133 -29.00 2.52 6.98
CA LEU A 133 -27.87 2.81 7.86
C LEU A 133 -28.29 2.83 9.32
N GLU A 134 -27.44 2.25 10.15
CA GLU A 134 -27.56 2.22 11.60
C GLU A 134 -26.44 3.02 12.25
N GLU A 135 -26.68 3.44 13.49
CA GLU A 135 -25.68 4.15 14.28
C GLU A 135 -24.49 3.24 14.58
N GLY A 136 -23.30 3.69 14.22
CA GLY A 136 -22.05 3.06 14.61
C GLY A 136 -21.50 3.61 15.91
N GLN A 137 -20.66 2.83 16.58
CA GLN A 137 -19.95 3.27 17.78
C GLN A 137 -18.50 3.58 17.43
N GLU A 138 -18.05 4.78 17.80
CA GLU A 138 -16.62 5.09 17.81
C GLU A 138 -15.95 4.30 18.94
N ILE A 139 -14.91 3.56 18.60
CA ILE A 139 -14.18 2.74 19.57
C ILE A 139 -12.96 3.53 20.00
N ARG A 140 -12.93 3.98 21.27
CA ARG A 140 -11.75 4.63 21.84
C ARG A 140 -10.88 3.60 22.55
N LEU A 141 -9.65 3.47 22.08
CA LEU A 141 -8.64 2.57 22.64
C LEU A 141 -7.59 3.41 23.36
N PRO A 142 -7.29 3.15 24.64
CA PRO A 142 -6.22 3.86 25.34
C PRO A 142 -4.88 3.54 24.72
N VAL A 143 -3.98 4.53 24.67
CA VAL A 143 -2.63 4.42 24.09
C VAL A 143 -1.61 4.95 25.10
N SER A 144 -0.65 4.11 25.49
CA SER A 144 0.47 4.49 26.35
C SER A 144 1.57 5.22 25.58
N THR A 145 2.67 5.52 26.25
CA THR A 145 3.80 6.30 25.69
C THR A 145 4.99 5.45 25.25
N ASP A 146 4.82 4.13 25.13
CA ASP A 146 5.87 3.20 24.78
C ASP A 146 5.74 2.76 23.31
N CYS A 147 6.85 2.83 22.57
CA CYS A 147 6.95 2.45 21.17
C CYS A 147 8.03 1.40 20.95
N LEU A 148 7.68 0.25 20.35
CA LEU A 148 8.65 -0.72 19.87
C LEU A 148 9.19 -0.30 18.49
N ILE A 149 10.51 -0.38 18.32
CA ILE A 149 11.16 -0.17 17.03
C ILE A 149 11.97 -1.41 16.69
N ILE A 150 11.67 -2.02 15.52
CA ILE A 150 12.28 -3.26 15.06
C ILE A 150 13.31 -2.95 13.97
N GLY A 151 14.59 -3.08 14.34
CA GLY A 151 15.75 -2.81 13.48
C GLY A 151 16.52 -1.55 13.88
N GLY A 152 17.79 -1.72 14.23
CA GLY A 152 18.73 -0.68 14.67
C GLY A 152 19.57 -0.09 13.54
N GLY A 153 19.08 -0.11 12.30
CA GLY A 153 19.65 0.63 11.19
C GLY A 153 19.36 2.13 11.29
N MET A 154 19.82 2.93 10.31
CA MET A 154 19.68 4.41 10.37
C MET A 154 18.22 4.88 10.46
N ALA A 155 17.30 4.23 9.77
CA ALA A 155 15.88 4.58 9.87
C ALA A 155 15.32 4.34 11.27
N GLY A 156 15.62 3.16 11.87
CA GLY A 156 15.16 2.81 13.22
C GLY A 156 15.80 3.66 14.30
N MET A 157 17.12 3.92 14.22
CA MET A 157 17.81 4.83 15.14
C MET A 157 17.24 6.25 15.08
N ASN A 158 16.98 6.75 13.87
CA ASN A 158 16.40 8.08 13.71
C ASN A 158 14.95 8.12 14.23
N ALA A 159 14.17 7.07 14.01
CA ALA A 159 12.83 6.95 14.59
C ALA A 159 12.88 6.93 16.12
N ALA A 160 13.81 6.18 16.73
CA ALA A 160 13.99 6.12 18.18
C ALA A 160 14.30 7.49 18.78
N LEU A 161 15.23 8.23 18.19
CA LEU A 161 15.56 9.59 18.62
C LEU A 161 14.35 10.51 18.54
N HIS A 162 13.59 10.51 17.43
CA HIS A 162 12.41 11.36 17.28
C HIS A 162 11.26 10.99 18.22
N ILE A 163 11.10 9.72 18.60
CA ILE A 163 10.15 9.31 19.66
C ILE A 163 10.62 9.84 21.02
N ALA A 164 11.89 9.63 21.34
CA ALA A 164 12.47 9.99 22.62
C ALA A 164 12.56 11.50 22.86
N ASP A 165 12.91 12.27 21.81
CA ASP A 165 12.97 13.74 21.85
C ASP A 165 11.58 14.36 22.10
N GLN A 166 10.47 13.65 21.82
CA GLN A 166 9.12 14.06 22.16
C GLN A 166 8.70 13.70 23.59
N GLY A 167 9.61 13.07 24.37
CA GLY A 167 9.37 12.65 25.74
C GLY A 167 8.69 11.28 25.88
N PHE A 168 8.56 10.51 24.79
CA PHE A 168 8.06 9.15 24.80
C PHE A 168 9.18 8.14 24.98
N HIS A 169 8.85 6.90 25.38
CA HIS A 169 9.83 5.84 25.53
C HIS A 169 9.93 5.00 24.25
N ALA A 170 11.16 4.78 23.76
CA ALA A 170 11.46 3.96 22.61
C ALA A 170 12.20 2.67 23.02
N LEU A 171 11.63 1.52 22.70
CA LEU A 171 12.25 0.21 22.85
C LEU A 171 12.81 -0.21 21.49
N LEU A 172 14.14 -0.12 21.31
CA LEU A 172 14.83 -0.45 20.05
C LEU A 172 15.41 -1.86 20.10
N VAL A 173 14.96 -2.72 19.19
CA VAL A 173 15.37 -4.14 19.09
C VAL A 173 16.17 -4.34 17.81
N GLU A 174 17.42 -4.79 17.94
CA GLU A 174 18.34 -5.08 16.83
C GLU A 174 18.86 -6.52 16.91
N LYS A 175 18.80 -7.24 15.80
CA LYS A 175 19.24 -8.65 15.71
C LYS A 175 20.76 -8.81 15.74
N GLU A 176 21.48 -7.83 15.22
CA GLU A 176 22.96 -7.84 15.23
C GLU A 176 23.49 -7.35 16.58
N SER A 177 24.78 -7.60 16.81
CA SER A 177 25.46 -7.17 18.05
C SER A 177 25.74 -5.67 18.11
N LYS A 178 25.49 -4.94 17.01
CA LYS A 178 25.85 -3.52 16.87
C LYS A 178 24.77 -2.77 16.07
N LEU A 179 24.44 -1.57 16.53
CA LEU A 179 23.61 -0.63 15.78
C LEU A 179 24.31 -0.14 14.50
N GLY A 180 23.54 0.40 13.54
CA GLY A 180 24.04 1.01 12.31
C GLY A 180 23.60 0.28 11.02
N GLY A 181 23.17 -0.98 11.11
CA GLY A 181 22.67 -1.74 9.95
C GLY A 181 23.66 -1.78 8.80
N LEU A 182 23.21 -1.50 7.57
CA LEU A 182 24.04 -1.55 6.35
C LEU A 182 25.27 -0.62 6.41
N LEU A 183 25.22 0.49 7.16
CA LEU A 183 26.38 1.40 7.26
C LEU A 183 27.60 0.73 7.91
N ASN A 184 27.41 -0.34 8.65
CA ASN A 184 28.52 -1.11 9.18
C ASN A 184 29.34 -1.84 8.10
N TRP A 185 28.75 -2.08 6.93
CA TRP A 185 29.34 -2.88 5.86
C TRP A 185 29.86 -2.06 4.68
N ILE A 186 29.37 -0.83 4.49
CA ILE A 186 29.77 0.06 3.40
C ILE A 186 30.89 1.01 3.80
N ALA A 187 31.69 1.42 2.83
CA ALA A 187 32.86 2.27 3.06
C ALA A 187 32.48 3.73 3.31
N ALA A 188 31.61 4.28 2.45
CA ALA A 188 31.22 5.67 2.51
C ALA A 188 29.81 5.88 1.95
N VAL A 189 29.17 6.98 2.37
CA VAL A 189 27.86 7.42 1.88
C VAL A 189 27.94 8.88 1.44
N SER A 190 27.03 9.26 0.56
CA SER A 190 26.75 10.68 0.28
C SER A 190 25.85 11.22 1.39
N HIS A 191 26.28 12.29 2.04
CA HIS A 191 25.53 12.98 3.10
C HIS A 191 25.83 14.46 2.99
N ASP A 192 24.77 15.30 2.89
CA ASP A 192 24.87 16.75 2.74
C ASP A 192 25.84 17.20 1.63
N HIS A 193 25.75 16.52 0.46
CA HIS A 193 26.60 16.74 -0.73
C HIS A 193 28.08 16.37 -0.57
N GLU A 194 28.47 15.79 0.56
CA GLU A 194 29.82 15.28 0.83
C GLU A 194 29.84 13.75 0.89
N THR A 195 30.98 13.17 0.55
CA THR A 195 31.22 11.74 0.75
C THR A 195 31.90 11.52 2.09
N VAL A 196 31.19 10.91 3.02
CA VAL A 196 31.66 10.70 4.39
C VAL A 196 31.76 9.20 4.72
N PRO A 197 32.69 8.81 5.62
CA PRO A 197 32.78 7.42 6.07
C PRO A 197 31.46 6.96 6.71
N ALA A 198 30.93 5.83 6.23
CA ALA A 198 29.62 5.34 6.66
C ALA A 198 29.61 4.99 8.17
N ASP A 199 30.69 4.41 8.67
CA ASP A 199 30.82 4.07 10.09
C ASP A 199 30.92 5.28 11.02
N ALA A 200 31.39 6.43 10.54
CA ALA A 200 31.36 7.67 11.32
C ALA A 200 29.93 8.12 11.64
N ILE A 201 29.04 8.13 10.62
CA ILE A 201 27.64 8.48 10.82
C ILE A 201 26.94 7.43 11.70
N ALA A 202 27.15 6.13 11.40
CA ALA A 202 26.53 5.06 12.17
C ALA A 202 26.92 5.14 13.67
N ASN A 203 28.21 5.30 13.98
CA ASN A 203 28.71 5.36 15.36
C ASN A 203 28.22 6.64 16.08
N ALA A 204 28.22 7.80 15.41
CA ALA A 204 27.74 9.04 16.01
C ALA A 204 26.25 8.95 16.34
N THR A 205 25.45 8.37 15.46
CA THR A 205 24.00 8.18 15.69
C THR A 205 23.75 7.14 16.78
N ALA A 206 24.48 6.02 16.76
CA ALA A 206 24.38 4.99 17.79
C ALA A 206 24.71 5.53 19.19
N ALA A 207 25.78 6.32 19.31
CA ALA A 207 26.13 6.95 20.58
C ALA A 207 25.04 7.88 21.14
N ARG A 208 24.35 8.63 20.25
CA ARG A 208 23.18 9.45 20.65
C ARG A 208 22.02 8.58 21.15
N VAL A 209 21.72 7.48 20.44
CA VAL A 209 20.68 6.53 20.80
C VAL A 209 20.96 5.87 22.15
N GLU A 210 22.18 5.35 22.33
CA GLU A 210 22.60 4.63 23.54
C GLU A 210 22.69 5.54 24.78
N SER A 211 22.95 6.83 24.61
CA SER A 211 23.02 7.81 25.70
C SER A 211 21.67 8.47 26.02
N HIS A 212 20.64 8.26 25.23
CA HIS A 212 19.36 8.95 25.43
C HIS A 212 18.53 8.30 26.55
N PRO A 213 18.08 9.07 27.58
CA PRO A 213 17.40 8.50 28.76
C PRO A 213 16.09 7.80 28.46
N ASN A 214 15.40 8.17 27.38
CA ASN A 214 14.11 7.59 26.96
C ASN A 214 14.26 6.50 25.89
N ILE A 215 15.45 5.97 25.64
CA ILE A 215 15.68 4.87 24.71
C ILE A 215 16.26 3.67 25.43
N THR A 216 15.60 2.52 25.30
CA THR A 216 16.14 1.24 25.74
C THR A 216 16.53 0.42 24.51
N VAL A 217 17.80 0.01 24.44
CA VAL A 217 18.35 -0.74 23.31
C VAL A 217 18.58 -2.20 23.69
N TYR A 218 18.13 -3.12 22.83
CA TYR A 218 18.47 -4.53 22.87
C TYR A 218 19.15 -4.94 21.57
N THR A 219 20.42 -5.22 21.61
CA THR A 219 21.18 -5.87 20.52
C THR A 219 21.18 -7.39 20.72
N ASN A 220 21.65 -8.16 19.72
CA ASN A 220 21.53 -9.64 19.70
C ASN A 220 20.10 -10.09 20.05
N ALA A 221 19.10 -9.34 19.63
CA ALA A 221 17.73 -9.51 20.06
C ALA A 221 16.78 -9.79 18.89
N LYS A 222 15.87 -10.72 19.09
CA LYS A 222 14.91 -11.17 18.10
C LYS A 222 13.49 -11.03 18.64
N LEU A 223 12.57 -10.60 17.77
CA LEU A 223 11.14 -10.59 18.07
C LEU A 223 10.59 -12.01 17.99
N ASP A 224 10.00 -12.51 19.06
CA ASP A 224 9.41 -13.85 19.12
C ASP A 224 7.91 -13.86 18.91
N ALA A 225 7.20 -12.85 19.44
CA ALA A 225 5.75 -12.74 19.32
C ALA A 225 5.26 -11.32 19.55
N VAL A 226 4.13 -11.00 18.91
CA VAL A 226 3.33 -9.81 19.19
C VAL A 226 1.87 -10.25 19.37
N LYS A 227 1.27 -9.83 20.47
CA LYS A 227 -0.15 -10.06 20.79
C LYS A 227 -0.83 -8.72 21.07
N GLY A 228 -2.16 -8.69 20.97
CA GLY A 228 -2.93 -7.49 21.26
C GLY A 228 -3.18 -6.59 20.05
N TYR A 229 -3.39 -5.33 20.31
CA TYR A 229 -3.79 -4.31 19.33
C TYR A 229 -3.20 -2.95 19.73
N ILE A 230 -3.38 -1.93 18.90
CA ILE A 230 -2.88 -0.59 19.19
C ILE A 230 -3.26 -0.12 20.60
N GLY A 231 -2.25 0.42 21.29
CA GLY A 231 -2.36 0.85 22.70
C GLY A 231 -2.19 -0.30 23.70
N ASN A 232 -2.25 -1.56 23.26
CA ASN A 232 -2.22 -2.74 24.12
C ASN A 232 -1.51 -3.93 23.43
N TYR A 233 -0.31 -3.67 22.92
CA TYR A 233 0.54 -4.74 22.39
C TYR A 233 1.42 -5.30 23.50
N THR A 234 1.39 -6.62 23.69
CA THR A 234 2.39 -7.35 24.46
C THR A 234 3.40 -7.97 23.50
N VAL A 235 4.64 -7.55 23.57
CA VAL A 235 5.75 -8.02 22.72
C VAL A 235 6.68 -8.89 23.52
N SER A 236 7.01 -10.06 22.96
CA SER A 236 8.05 -10.95 23.49
C SER A 236 9.27 -10.90 22.60
N ILE A 237 10.45 -10.72 23.21
CA ILE A 237 11.74 -10.77 22.53
C ILE A 237 12.65 -11.76 23.22
N THR A 238 13.57 -12.36 22.46
CA THR A 238 14.73 -13.07 23.00
C THR A 238 15.97 -12.19 22.79
N ALA A 239 16.60 -11.75 23.88
CA ALA A 239 17.82 -10.97 23.87
C ALA A 239 18.91 -11.69 24.68
N ASP A 240 20.09 -11.92 24.08
CA ASP A 240 21.19 -12.69 24.68
C ASP A 240 20.77 -14.05 25.27
N GLY A 241 19.81 -14.72 24.60
CA GLY A 241 19.25 -16.01 25.00
C GLY A 241 18.17 -15.96 26.09
N ALA A 242 17.85 -14.79 26.63
CA ALA A 242 16.83 -14.60 27.65
C ALA A 242 15.54 -14.03 27.04
N LYS A 243 14.40 -14.62 27.37
CA LYS A 243 13.08 -14.09 26.99
C LYS A 243 12.70 -12.90 27.88
N LYS A 244 12.17 -11.85 27.25
CA LYS A 244 11.64 -10.66 27.89
C LYS A 244 10.31 -10.28 27.28
N GLU A 245 9.40 -9.75 28.09
CA GLU A 245 8.10 -9.26 27.64
C GLU A 245 7.94 -7.79 27.99
N PHE A 246 7.31 -7.05 27.08
CA PHE A 246 7.05 -5.61 27.21
C PHE A 246 5.65 -5.29 26.72
N ASP A 247 4.99 -4.37 27.38
CA ASP A 247 3.76 -3.76 26.89
C ASP A 247 4.10 -2.46 26.16
N VAL A 248 3.69 -2.36 24.90
CA VAL A 248 3.91 -1.17 24.06
C VAL A 248 2.63 -0.77 23.36
N SER A 249 2.50 0.50 23.06
CA SER A 249 1.30 1.02 22.41
C SER A 249 1.39 1.01 20.89
N THR A 250 2.60 1.22 20.36
CA THR A 250 2.84 1.40 18.92
C THR A 250 4.10 0.67 18.49
N ILE A 251 4.21 0.40 17.20
CA ILE A 251 5.33 -0.36 16.64
C ILE A 251 5.84 0.33 15.37
N ILE A 252 7.15 0.43 15.19
CA ILE A 252 7.80 0.88 13.95
C ILE A 252 8.67 -0.23 13.39
N VAL A 253 8.45 -0.60 12.12
CA VAL A 253 9.23 -1.61 11.41
C VAL A 253 10.30 -0.94 10.55
N ALA A 254 11.58 -1.22 10.84
CA ALA A 254 12.76 -0.64 10.19
C ALA A 254 13.82 -1.71 9.85
N THR A 255 13.41 -2.90 9.46
CA THR A 255 14.24 -4.10 9.29
C THR A 255 15.26 -4.04 8.15
N GLY A 256 15.13 -3.04 7.27
CA GLY A 256 16.08 -2.85 6.18
C GLY A 256 15.86 -3.77 4.97
N MET A 257 16.95 -4.01 4.23
CA MET A 257 16.96 -4.78 2.98
C MET A 257 18.28 -5.55 2.84
N LYS A 258 18.30 -6.49 1.89
CA LYS A 258 19.49 -7.24 1.45
C LYS A 258 19.67 -7.15 -0.06
N GLU A 259 20.93 -7.23 -0.47
CA GLU A 259 21.30 -7.40 -1.88
C GLU A 259 20.87 -8.79 -2.36
N ILE A 260 20.36 -8.90 -3.60
CA ILE A 260 20.02 -10.18 -4.22
C ILE A 260 21.31 -10.82 -4.73
N GLU A 261 21.60 -12.01 -4.26
CA GLU A 261 22.76 -12.78 -4.76
C GLU A 261 22.55 -13.15 -6.23
N PRO A 262 23.51 -12.81 -7.12
CA PRO A 262 23.41 -13.12 -8.55
C PRO A 262 23.87 -14.55 -8.86
N ALA A 263 23.48 -15.52 -8.08
CA ALA A 263 23.89 -16.93 -8.09
C ALA A 263 24.29 -17.49 -9.48
N GLY A 264 25.59 -17.60 -9.73
CA GLY A 264 26.17 -18.16 -10.94
C GLY A 264 26.10 -17.26 -12.21
N GLN A 265 25.39 -16.13 -12.16
CA GLN A 265 25.37 -15.17 -13.27
C GLN A 265 26.73 -14.48 -13.40
N PHE A 266 27.15 -14.23 -14.61
CA PHE A 266 28.44 -13.56 -14.91
C PHE A 266 29.65 -14.20 -14.20
N ASN A 267 29.62 -15.49 -13.87
CA ASN A 267 30.60 -16.22 -13.06
C ASN A 267 30.69 -15.81 -11.59
N CYS A 268 29.71 -15.08 -11.05
CA CYS A 268 29.67 -14.73 -9.64
C CYS A 268 29.62 -15.98 -8.74
N GLY A 269 30.42 -16.02 -7.70
CA GLY A 269 30.61 -17.18 -6.81
C GLY A 269 31.53 -18.28 -7.37
N ARG A 270 31.94 -18.19 -8.66
CA ARG A 270 32.90 -19.10 -9.28
C ARG A 270 34.26 -18.46 -9.50
N ASP A 271 34.28 -17.18 -9.85
CA ASP A 271 35.47 -16.39 -10.04
C ASP A 271 35.56 -15.30 -8.95
N PRO A 272 36.62 -15.25 -8.13
CA PRO A 272 36.76 -14.27 -7.07
C PRO A 272 36.93 -12.82 -7.56
N ARG A 273 37.13 -12.63 -8.88
CA ARG A 273 37.20 -11.31 -9.53
C ARG A 273 35.81 -10.79 -9.90
N VAL A 274 34.74 -11.56 -9.71
CA VAL A 274 33.36 -11.13 -9.93
C VAL A 274 32.68 -10.97 -8.57
N VAL A 275 32.42 -9.72 -8.21
CA VAL A 275 31.91 -9.34 -6.88
C VAL A 275 30.62 -8.53 -7.00
N THR A 276 29.82 -8.46 -5.93
CA THR A 276 28.68 -7.55 -5.84
C THR A 276 29.12 -6.16 -5.38
N GLN A 277 28.22 -5.17 -5.46
CA GLN A 277 28.50 -3.82 -4.95
C GLN A 277 28.82 -3.84 -3.45
N LEU A 278 28.12 -4.64 -2.65
CA LEU A 278 28.37 -4.73 -1.22
C LEU A 278 29.74 -5.37 -0.90
N GLN A 279 30.16 -6.36 -1.69
CA GLN A 279 31.50 -6.94 -1.57
C GLN A 279 32.59 -5.92 -1.94
N LEU A 280 32.38 -5.14 -3.01
CA LEU A 280 33.28 -4.03 -3.36
C LEU A 280 33.37 -2.98 -2.24
N GLU A 281 32.26 -2.62 -1.61
CA GLU A 281 32.24 -1.71 -0.45
C GLU A 281 33.12 -2.24 0.70
N GLY A 282 33.04 -3.54 0.99
CA GLY A 282 33.90 -4.20 1.96
C GLY A 282 35.38 -4.13 1.59
N MET A 283 35.70 -4.26 0.29
CA MET A 283 37.09 -4.10 -0.22
C MET A 283 37.56 -2.64 -0.06
N LEU A 284 36.74 -1.66 -0.51
CA LEU A 284 37.04 -0.24 -0.37
C LEU A 284 37.25 0.17 1.09
N LYS A 285 36.44 -0.37 2.02
CA LYS A 285 36.56 -0.10 3.45
C LYS A 285 37.89 -0.63 4.03
N LYS A 286 38.37 -1.79 3.58
CA LYS A 286 39.68 -2.33 3.93
C LYS A 286 40.78 -1.46 3.34
N TRP A 287 40.71 -1.14 2.04
CA TRP A 287 41.71 -0.32 1.37
C TRP A 287 41.86 1.06 2.01
N ASN A 288 40.77 1.74 2.38
CA ASN A 288 40.83 3.02 3.08
C ASN A 288 41.52 2.94 4.44
N LYS A 289 41.36 1.83 5.17
CA LYS A 289 42.03 1.62 6.47
C LYS A 289 43.52 1.29 6.32
N GLU A 290 43.88 0.46 5.35
CA GLU A 290 45.26 -0.01 5.15
C GLU A 290 46.12 1.07 4.47
N TYR A 291 45.53 2.01 3.75
CA TYR A 291 46.23 2.90 2.84
C TYR A 291 45.97 4.40 3.10
N ALA A 292 45.46 4.76 4.28
CA ALA A 292 45.21 6.16 4.67
C ALA A 292 46.41 7.09 4.49
N ASN A 293 47.63 6.54 4.31
CA ASN A 293 48.87 7.29 4.14
C ASN A 293 49.71 6.95 2.91
N ARG A 294 49.20 6.13 1.98
CA ARG A 294 49.96 5.77 0.75
C ARG A 294 48.99 5.67 -0.44
N LYS A 295 49.28 6.33 -1.57
CA LYS A 295 48.68 6.04 -2.87
C LYS A 295 48.98 4.57 -3.18
N SER A 296 48.08 3.68 -2.82
CA SER A 296 48.26 2.26 -3.05
C SER A 296 47.78 1.92 -4.45
N LYS A 297 48.62 1.16 -5.10
CA LYS A 297 48.26 0.57 -6.37
C LYS A 297 47.28 -0.56 -6.12
N ILE A 298 45.97 -0.27 -6.29
CA ILE A 298 45.02 -1.33 -6.65
C ILE A 298 45.63 -1.99 -7.89
N LYS A 299 45.91 -3.30 -7.80
CA LYS A 299 46.48 -4.03 -8.93
C LYS A 299 45.55 -4.14 -10.14
N ASN A 300 44.30 -3.81 -9.97
CA ASN A 300 43.26 -3.91 -10.96
C ASN A 300 43.26 -2.63 -11.81
N ASN A 301 43.65 -2.73 -13.07
CA ASN A 301 43.68 -1.62 -13.99
C ASN A 301 42.36 -1.44 -14.75
N ASP A 302 41.57 -2.52 -14.90
CA ASP A 302 40.30 -2.53 -15.64
C ASP A 302 39.17 -3.02 -14.73
N VAL A 303 38.22 -2.15 -14.44
CA VAL A 303 37.03 -2.48 -13.65
C VAL A 303 35.79 -2.28 -14.50
N VAL A 304 34.94 -3.30 -14.56
CA VAL A 304 33.66 -3.24 -15.28
C VAL A 304 32.53 -3.39 -14.27
N ILE A 305 31.67 -2.39 -14.18
CA ILE A 305 30.46 -2.39 -13.33
C ILE A 305 29.28 -2.70 -14.24
N ILE A 306 28.52 -3.77 -13.94
CA ILE A 306 27.34 -4.17 -14.70
C ILE A 306 26.11 -3.84 -13.88
N ASN A 307 25.29 -2.90 -14.37
CA ASN A 307 24.07 -2.47 -13.70
C ASN A 307 22.85 -3.35 -14.07
N CYS A 308 21.81 -3.27 -13.25
CA CYS A 308 20.50 -3.91 -13.45
C CYS A 308 20.55 -5.45 -13.41
N VAL A 309 21.49 -6.04 -12.68
CA VAL A 309 21.54 -7.49 -12.48
C VAL A 309 20.40 -7.90 -11.52
N ASN A 310 19.55 -8.83 -11.94
CA ASN A 310 18.35 -9.26 -11.20
C ASN A 310 17.37 -8.12 -10.82
N SER A 311 17.38 -7.02 -11.57
CA SER A 311 16.43 -5.93 -11.44
C SER A 311 16.02 -5.40 -12.82
N LYS A 312 14.93 -4.62 -12.88
CA LYS A 312 14.37 -4.09 -14.12
C LYS A 312 14.14 -5.19 -15.19
N ASN A 313 13.45 -6.25 -14.78
CA ASN A 313 13.06 -7.39 -15.62
C ASN A 313 11.58 -7.69 -15.44
N GLU A 314 11.05 -8.74 -16.04
CA GLU A 314 9.64 -9.13 -15.95
C GLU A 314 9.15 -9.38 -14.51
N LEU A 315 10.06 -9.77 -13.61
CA LEU A 315 9.74 -10.11 -12.23
C LEU A 315 9.91 -8.93 -11.26
N ARG A 316 10.83 -8.01 -11.58
CA ARG A 316 11.24 -6.93 -10.65
C ARG A 316 11.40 -5.61 -11.36
N GLY A 317 10.96 -4.56 -10.69
CA GLY A 317 11.17 -3.18 -11.12
C GLY A 317 12.62 -2.70 -10.96
N CYS A 318 12.83 -1.40 -11.14
CA CYS A 318 14.11 -0.75 -10.90
C CYS A 318 14.50 -0.82 -9.42
N CYS A 319 15.79 -1.06 -9.14
CA CYS A 319 16.34 -1.07 -7.78
C CYS A 319 16.51 0.32 -7.14
N ALA A 320 16.14 1.37 -7.82
CA ALA A 320 16.14 2.79 -7.45
C ALA A 320 17.52 3.40 -7.12
N ILE A 321 18.39 2.72 -6.37
CA ILE A 321 19.65 3.26 -5.85
C ILE A 321 20.91 2.67 -6.49
N GLY A 322 20.81 1.60 -7.26
CA GLY A 322 21.98 0.91 -7.83
C GLY A 322 22.85 1.78 -8.72
N CYS A 323 22.24 2.69 -9.50
CA CYS A 323 22.99 3.63 -10.35
C CYS A 323 23.86 4.60 -9.51
N HIS A 324 23.31 5.08 -8.38
CA HIS A 324 24.05 5.94 -7.44
C HIS A 324 25.20 5.21 -6.78
N ILE A 325 24.98 3.96 -6.35
CA ILE A 325 26.02 3.12 -5.77
C ILE A 325 27.14 2.89 -6.79
N SER A 326 26.81 2.59 -8.05
CA SER A 326 27.80 2.37 -9.12
C SER A 326 28.65 3.61 -9.39
N VAL A 327 28.03 4.78 -9.49
CA VAL A 327 28.73 6.06 -9.73
C VAL A 327 29.61 6.41 -8.51
N LYS A 328 29.08 6.29 -7.29
CA LYS A 328 29.84 6.54 -6.07
C LYS A 328 31.06 5.63 -5.96
N ASN A 329 30.88 4.32 -6.21
CA ASN A 329 31.98 3.36 -6.10
C ASN A 329 32.99 3.50 -7.24
N ALA A 330 32.57 3.90 -8.45
CA ALA A 330 33.47 4.26 -9.53
C ALA A 330 34.37 5.45 -9.16
N LEU A 331 33.81 6.48 -8.52
CA LEU A 331 34.58 7.63 -8.00
C LEU A 331 35.53 7.19 -6.87
N ALA A 332 35.09 6.32 -5.97
CA ALA A 332 35.95 5.80 -4.90
C ALA A 332 37.12 4.97 -5.45
N LEU A 333 36.91 4.16 -6.49
CA LEU A 333 37.97 3.45 -7.21
C LEU A 333 38.97 4.41 -7.84
N LYS A 334 38.50 5.47 -8.52
CA LYS A 334 39.35 6.52 -9.09
C LYS A 334 40.15 7.27 -8.02
N ALA A 335 39.54 7.55 -6.86
CA ALA A 335 40.23 8.18 -5.73
C ALA A 335 41.33 7.30 -5.15
N CYS A 336 41.16 5.96 -5.17
CA CYS A 336 42.19 5.02 -4.76
C CYS A 336 43.35 4.90 -5.78
N ASN A 337 43.06 4.97 -7.07
CA ASN A 337 44.03 4.89 -8.16
C ASN A 337 43.52 5.65 -9.40
N ASP A 338 44.16 6.77 -9.74
CA ASP A 338 43.76 7.59 -10.90
C ASP A 338 43.90 6.85 -12.23
N ASP A 339 44.82 5.85 -12.33
CA ASP A 339 45.09 5.08 -13.52
C ASP A 339 44.03 4.00 -13.83
N VAL A 340 43.17 3.67 -12.84
CA VAL A 340 42.14 2.64 -13.04
C VAL A 340 41.14 3.06 -14.10
N ARG A 341 40.88 2.18 -15.05
CA ARG A 341 39.84 2.35 -16.08
C ARG A 341 38.54 1.74 -15.57
N VAL A 342 37.53 2.59 -15.34
CA VAL A 342 36.22 2.14 -14.88
C VAL A 342 35.19 2.28 -15.99
N HIS A 343 34.50 1.19 -16.31
CA HIS A 343 33.41 1.12 -17.27
C HIS A 343 32.10 0.79 -16.53
N ILE A 344 31.05 1.61 -16.67
CA ILE A 344 29.71 1.33 -16.16
C ILE A 344 28.83 0.94 -17.33
N LEU A 345 28.38 -0.32 -17.35
CA LEU A 345 27.43 -0.85 -18.31
C LEU A 345 26.02 -0.69 -17.75
N TYR A 346 25.13 -0.05 -18.50
CA TYR A 346 23.79 0.28 -18.01
C TYR A 346 22.73 0.20 -19.09
N ARG A 347 21.48 -0.07 -18.69
CA ARG A 347 20.30 0.05 -19.56
C ARG A 347 19.71 1.45 -19.50
N ASP A 348 19.43 1.93 -18.28
CA ASP A 348 19.07 3.31 -17.96
C ASP A 348 19.84 3.78 -16.73
N LEU A 349 20.05 5.08 -16.64
CA LEU A 349 20.59 5.72 -15.43
C LEU A 349 19.46 6.45 -14.71
N SER A 350 19.02 5.86 -13.60
CA SER A 350 18.09 6.49 -12.69
C SER A 350 18.88 7.22 -11.61
N MET A 351 19.09 8.53 -11.81
CA MET A 351 19.80 9.40 -10.86
C MET A 351 18.85 10.45 -10.31
N VAL A 352 18.78 10.59 -9.00
CA VAL A 352 17.97 11.65 -8.35
C VAL A 352 18.68 13.00 -8.53
N ARG A 353 17.94 14.10 -8.62
CA ARG A 353 18.48 15.45 -8.94
C ARG A 353 19.65 15.91 -8.06
N GLU A 354 19.61 15.59 -6.76
CA GLU A 354 20.63 15.99 -5.79
C GLU A 354 22.00 15.32 -6.02
N GLU A 355 22.02 14.21 -6.76
CA GLU A 355 23.23 13.43 -7.04
C GLU A 355 23.70 13.56 -8.50
N GLY A 356 23.07 14.41 -9.29
CA GLY A 356 23.48 14.69 -10.67
C GLY A 356 24.91 15.20 -10.81
N SER A 357 25.42 15.93 -9.80
CA SER A 357 26.80 16.37 -9.72
C SER A 357 27.82 15.22 -9.66
N SER A 358 27.45 14.08 -9.05
CA SER A 358 28.28 12.89 -8.97
C SER A 358 28.48 12.21 -10.35
N LEU A 359 27.48 12.24 -11.22
CA LEU A 359 27.59 11.72 -12.59
C LEU A 359 28.57 12.55 -13.44
N GLU A 360 28.50 13.86 -13.33
CA GLU A 360 29.44 14.76 -14.02
C GLU A 360 30.87 14.60 -13.46
N ALA A 361 31.01 14.47 -12.15
CA ALA A 361 32.31 14.22 -11.53
C ALA A 361 32.91 12.89 -12.00
N ALA A 362 32.11 11.83 -12.12
CA ALA A 362 32.54 10.53 -12.63
C ALA A 362 33.02 10.64 -14.11
N LYS A 363 32.27 11.34 -14.96
CA LYS A 363 32.66 11.59 -16.35
C LYS A 363 33.98 12.39 -16.45
N LYS A 364 34.12 13.44 -15.65
CA LYS A 364 35.36 14.24 -15.56
C LYS A 364 36.55 13.39 -15.06
N ALA A 365 36.31 12.45 -14.17
CA ALA A 365 37.32 11.51 -13.68
C ALA A 365 37.65 10.40 -14.72
N GLY A 366 37.03 10.39 -15.90
CA GLY A 366 37.29 9.43 -16.96
C GLY A 366 36.55 8.10 -16.83
N VAL A 367 35.51 8.03 -16.01
CA VAL A 367 34.61 6.85 -15.96
C VAL A 367 33.81 6.79 -17.28
N ARG A 368 33.83 5.63 -17.93
CA ARG A 368 33.12 5.39 -19.19
C ARG A 368 31.75 4.80 -18.94
N PHE A 369 30.74 5.34 -19.62
CA PHE A 369 29.35 4.89 -19.53
C PHE A 369 28.93 4.26 -20.84
N ILE A 370 28.57 2.98 -20.84
CA ILE A 370 28.21 2.19 -22.04
C ILE A 370 26.78 1.74 -21.87
N ARG A 371 25.90 2.20 -22.78
CA ARG A 371 24.48 1.81 -22.76
C ARG A 371 24.27 0.58 -23.61
N PHE A 372 23.66 -0.47 -23.01
CA PHE A 372 23.29 -1.69 -23.71
C PHE A 372 21.76 -1.84 -23.85
N PRO A 373 21.26 -2.61 -24.86
CA PRO A 373 19.85 -2.85 -25.09
C PRO A 373 19.20 -3.69 -23.99
N ASP A 374 17.88 -3.55 -23.82
CA ASP A 374 17.13 -4.28 -22.79
C ASP A 374 17.10 -5.80 -23.03
N ASP A 375 17.20 -6.23 -24.28
CA ASP A 375 17.18 -7.62 -24.75
C ASP A 375 18.57 -8.26 -24.95
N GLN A 376 19.65 -7.47 -24.88
CA GLN A 376 21.02 -7.95 -25.07
C GLN A 376 21.89 -7.65 -23.83
N TYR A 377 21.88 -8.58 -22.88
CA TYR A 377 22.72 -8.45 -21.69
C TYR A 377 24.20 -8.65 -22.03
N PRO A 378 25.12 -7.98 -21.28
CA PRO A 378 26.55 -8.24 -21.37
C PRO A 378 26.86 -9.71 -21.07
N GLU A 379 27.86 -10.27 -21.74
CA GLU A 379 28.36 -11.62 -21.46
C GLU A 379 29.78 -11.55 -20.86
N VAL A 380 30.00 -12.36 -19.83
CA VAL A 380 31.34 -12.52 -19.22
C VAL A 380 31.94 -13.85 -19.64
N ARG A 381 33.11 -13.81 -20.25
CA ARG A 381 33.88 -14.99 -20.68
C ARG A 381 35.25 -14.98 -20.02
N ASP A 382 35.72 -16.14 -19.60
CA ASP A 382 37.12 -16.35 -19.27
C ASP A 382 37.83 -16.91 -20.49
N LYS A 383 38.90 -16.24 -20.92
CA LYS A 383 39.75 -16.70 -22.00
C LYS A 383 41.20 -16.72 -21.48
N ASP A 384 41.74 -17.92 -21.31
CA ASP A 384 43.13 -18.13 -20.87
C ASP A 384 43.44 -17.40 -19.52
N GLY A 385 42.48 -17.39 -18.58
CA GLY A 385 42.63 -16.72 -17.30
C GLY A 385 42.36 -15.21 -17.30
N ASN A 386 41.98 -14.64 -18.49
CA ASN A 386 41.62 -13.23 -18.62
C ASN A 386 40.08 -13.08 -18.70
N LEU A 387 39.49 -12.29 -17.85
CA LEU A 387 38.06 -11.97 -17.93
C LEU A 387 37.82 -10.95 -19.06
N LEU A 388 36.88 -11.28 -19.93
CA LEU A 388 36.44 -10.43 -21.05
C LEU A 388 34.94 -10.20 -20.91
N VAL A 389 34.53 -8.94 -20.98
CA VAL A 389 33.11 -8.55 -21.00
C VAL A 389 32.74 -8.14 -22.41
N HIS A 390 31.80 -8.88 -23.01
CA HIS A 390 31.26 -8.59 -24.33
C HIS A 390 29.95 -7.83 -24.15
N VAL A 391 29.79 -6.67 -24.78
CA VAL A 391 28.60 -5.82 -24.70
C VAL A 391 28.35 -5.10 -26.01
N TYR A 392 27.07 -5.02 -26.41
CA TYR A 392 26.67 -4.17 -27.54
C TYR A 392 26.48 -2.73 -27.05
N ASP A 393 27.22 -1.79 -27.63
CA ASP A 393 27.10 -0.37 -27.31
C ASP A 393 26.07 0.29 -28.23
N LEU A 394 24.93 0.72 -27.65
CA LEU A 394 23.84 1.38 -28.39
C LEU A 394 24.24 2.71 -29.03
N LEU A 395 25.22 3.43 -28.48
CA LEU A 395 25.66 4.71 -29.01
C LEU A 395 26.64 4.52 -30.17
N LEU A 396 27.50 3.52 -30.10
CA LEU A 396 28.47 3.19 -31.16
C LEU A 396 27.89 2.26 -32.22
N GLY A 397 26.75 1.61 -31.94
CA GLY A 397 26.11 0.65 -32.86
C GLY A 397 26.94 -0.60 -33.13
N ARG A 398 27.78 -1.06 -32.21
CA ARG A 398 28.69 -2.20 -32.38
C ARG A 398 28.99 -2.92 -31.07
N ASP A 399 29.42 -4.16 -31.20
CA ASP A 399 29.96 -4.95 -30.11
C ASP A 399 31.32 -4.43 -29.64
N LEU A 400 31.48 -4.40 -28.33
CA LEU A 400 32.74 -4.11 -27.64
C LEU A 400 33.15 -5.31 -26.80
N THR A 401 34.47 -5.53 -26.73
CA THR A 401 35.08 -6.50 -25.83
C THR A 401 36.00 -5.74 -24.87
N ILE A 402 35.68 -5.78 -23.57
CA ILE A 402 36.37 -5.03 -22.54
C ILE A 402 37.10 -6.02 -21.63
N PRO A 403 38.43 -5.96 -21.54
CA PRO A 403 39.17 -6.73 -20.54
C PRO A 403 38.77 -6.25 -19.13
N ALA A 404 38.71 -7.17 -18.17
CA ALA A 404 38.36 -6.85 -16.79
C ALA A 404 39.25 -7.59 -15.80
N ASP A 405 39.90 -6.85 -14.92
CA ASP A 405 40.57 -7.39 -13.72
C ASP A 405 39.61 -7.59 -12.57
N LEU A 406 38.52 -6.79 -12.57
CA LEU A 406 37.43 -6.87 -11.57
C LEU A 406 36.10 -6.56 -12.27
N ILE A 407 35.12 -7.42 -12.04
CA ILE A 407 33.74 -7.21 -12.46
C ILE A 407 32.87 -6.96 -11.22
N VAL A 408 32.11 -5.88 -11.23
CA VAL A 408 31.22 -5.50 -10.12
C VAL A 408 29.78 -5.56 -10.58
N LEU A 409 28.97 -6.33 -9.89
CA LEU A 409 27.56 -6.52 -10.22
C LEU A 409 26.70 -5.63 -9.32
N THR A 410 25.94 -4.74 -9.98
CA THR A 410 24.91 -3.94 -9.29
C THR A 410 23.58 -4.69 -9.35
N THR A 411 23.28 -5.39 -8.27
CA THR A 411 22.11 -6.27 -8.21
C THR A 411 20.86 -5.54 -7.74
N GLY A 412 19.71 -6.19 -7.86
CA GLY A 412 18.49 -5.78 -7.20
C GLY A 412 18.57 -5.99 -5.69
N PHE A 413 17.53 -5.54 -4.98
CA PHE A 413 17.39 -5.70 -3.54
C PHE A 413 16.13 -6.48 -3.20
N LYS A 414 16.15 -7.16 -2.06
CA LYS A 414 15.00 -7.82 -1.43
C LYS A 414 14.87 -7.38 0.02
N GLY A 415 13.69 -7.58 0.60
CA GLY A 415 13.48 -7.38 2.04
C GLY A 415 14.42 -8.25 2.87
N ASP A 416 14.55 -7.93 4.14
CA ASP A 416 15.36 -8.70 5.09
C ASP A 416 14.77 -10.13 5.27
N ASP A 417 15.59 -11.11 5.59
CA ASP A 417 15.17 -12.50 5.74
C ASP A 417 14.17 -12.72 6.90
N THR A 418 14.05 -11.77 7.82
CA THR A 418 13.08 -11.80 8.93
C THR A 418 11.67 -11.37 8.52
N VAL A 419 11.46 -10.93 7.29
CA VAL A 419 10.17 -10.37 6.81
C VAL A 419 9.02 -11.35 7.00
N ASP A 420 9.17 -12.63 6.66
CA ASP A 420 8.08 -13.60 6.77
C ASP A 420 7.66 -13.85 8.22
N GLU A 421 8.62 -13.84 9.14
CA GLU A 421 8.36 -13.97 10.57
C GLU A 421 7.64 -12.73 11.12
N ILE A 422 8.18 -11.53 10.86
CA ILE A 422 7.60 -10.28 11.32
C ILE A 422 6.21 -10.05 10.71
N LYS A 423 6.03 -10.36 9.43
CA LYS A 423 4.72 -10.34 8.76
C LYS A 423 3.71 -11.23 9.48
N GLY A 424 4.13 -12.41 9.92
CA GLY A 424 3.30 -13.34 10.69
C GLY A 424 2.89 -12.78 12.06
N HIS A 425 3.83 -12.16 12.78
CA HIS A 425 3.57 -11.60 14.11
C HIS A 425 2.69 -10.35 14.06
N LEU A 426 2.94 -9.45 13.11
CA LEU A 426 2.23 -8.16 13.00
C LEU A 426 0.95 -8.22 12.17
N LYS A 427 0.68 -9.34 11.48
CA LYS A 427 -0.46 -9.50 10.56
C LYS A 427 -0.49 -8.41 9.48
N VAL A 428 0.64 -8.21 8.83
CA VAL A 428 0.84 -7.22 7.76
C VAL A 428 1.24 -7.91 6.45
N SER A 429 1.18 -7.17 5.32
CA SER A 429 1.50 -7.69 3.99
C SER A 429 2.91 -7.30 3.55
N ALA A 430 3.50 -8.14 2.70
CA ALA A 430 4.73 -7.84 1.98
C ALA A 430 4.57 -8.21 0.50
N ASN A 431 5.35 -7.56 -0.38
CA ASN A 431 5.39 -7.87 -1.80
C ASN A 431 6.24 -9.12 -2.09
N PRO A 432 6.27 -9.64 -3.34
CA PRO A 432 7.07 -10.82 -3.70
C PRO A 432 8.58 -10.68 -3.45
N ASP A 433 9.10 -9.45 -3.47
CA ASP A 433 10.51 -9.17 -3.16
C ASP A 433 10.79 -9.06 -1.66
N GLY A 434 9.78 -9.28 -0.81
CA GLY A 434 9.90 -9.23 0.65
C GLY A 434 9.92 -7.83 1.24
N PHE A 435 9.55 -6.78 0.51
CA PHE A 435 9.35 -5.46 1.09
C PHE A 435 7.95 -5.34 1.68
N PHE A 436 7.84 -4.77 2.86
CA PHE A 436 6.55 -4.51 3.49
C PHE A 436 5.74 -3.49 2.70
N GLN A 437 4.41 -3.68 2.72
CA GLN A 437 3.50 -2.81 2.01
C GLN A 437 2.82 -1.81 2.92
N GLU A 438 2.88 -0.56 2.52
CA GLU A 438 2.17 0.54 3.15
C GLU A 438 0.65 0.44 2.97
N ALA A 439 -0.08 1.11 3.86
CA ALA A 439 -1.53 1.20 3.77
C ALA A 439 -2.00 1.83 2.46
N HIS A 440 -1.30 2.86 2.01
CA HIS A 440 -1.58 3.52 0.74
C HIS A 440 -0.38 4.35 0.27
N ILE A 441 0.04 4.16 -0.98
CA ILE A 441 1.25 4.79 -1.55
C ILE A 441 1.28 6.33 -1.44
N LYS A 442 0.12 7.00 -1.45
CA LYS A 442 0.02 8.47 -1.35
C LYS A 442 -0.54 8.96 -0.02
N LEU A 443 -1.52 8.25 0.55
CA LEU A 443 -2.30 8.75 1.70
C LEU A 443 -1.82 8.19 3.05
N GLY A 444 -1.13 7.05 3.05
CA GLY A 444 -0.56 6.42 4.23
C GLY A 444 0.74 5.69 3.90
N PRO A 445 1.80 6.43 3.42
CA PRO A 445 3.00 5.79 2.88
C PRO A 445 3.92 5.21 3.97
N LEU A 446 3.73 5.58 5.23
CA LEU A 446 4.54 5.14 6.36
C LEU A 446 3.73 4.34 7.39
N GLU A 447 2.49 3.98 7.07
CA GLU A 447 1.59 3.23 7.94
C GLU A 447 1.27 1.88 7.33
N PHE A 448 1.07 0.90 8.17
CA PHE A 448 0.40 -0.33 7.75
C PHE A 448 -1.12 -0.18 7.79
N PRO A 449 -1.87 -1.08 7.13
CA PRO A 449 -3.32 -1.18 7.31
C PRO A 449 -3.75 -1.43 8.76
N SER A 450 -2.84 -1.94 9.58
CA SER A 450 -3.05 -2.14 11.02
C SER A 450 -2.70 -0.87 11.77
N ASP A 451 -3.66 -0.34 12.54
CA ASP A 451 -3.46 0.88 13.30
C ASP A 451 -2.31 0.77 14.30
N GLY A 452 -1.57 1.86 14.50
CA GLY A 452 -0.46 1.94 15.45
C GLY A 452 0.82 1.22 15.02
N ILE A 453 0.84 0.66 13.81
CA ILE A 453 2.05 0.08 13.24
C ILE A 453 2.49 0.93 12.05
N ALA A 454 3.72 1.41 12.10
CA ALA A 454 4.36 2.17 11.01
C ALA A 454 5.54 1.41 10.42
N LEU A 455 5.97 1.81 9.23
CA LEU A 455 7.14 1.27 8.56
C LEU A 455 8.01 2.42 8.03
N CYS A 456 9.32 2.19 7.93
CA CYS A 456 10.22 3.20 7.40
C CYS A 456 11.49 2.61 6.79
N GLY A 457 12.16 3.42 6.01
CA GLY A 457 13.44 3.12 5.39
C GLY A 457 13.37 1.95 4.40
N CYS A 458 14.44 1.20 4.31
CA CYS A 458 14.56 0.12 3.34
C CYS A 458 13.70 -1.11 3.63
N ALA A 459 12.97 -1.16 4.73
CA ALA A 459 11.96 -2.18 4.97
C ALA A 459 10.78 -2.07 3.99
N ARG A 460 10.50 -0.87 3.47
CA ARG A 460 9.45 -0.58 2.50
C ARG A 460 9.93 -0.70 1.04
N SER A 461 11.11 -0.17 0.74
CA SER A 461 11.74 -0.23 -0.59
C SER A 461 13.18 0.26 -0.52
N PRO A 462 14.03 -0.03 -1.51
CA PRO A 462 15.38 0.53 -1.56
C PRO A 462 15.38 2.05 -1.55
N LYS A 463 16.27 2.67 -0.74
CA LYS A 463 16.33 4.12 -0.48
C LYS A 463 17.74 4.59 -0.20
N SER A 464 17.98 5.87 -0.43
CA SER A 464 19.16 6.58 0.04
C SER A 464 19.18 6.70 1.58
N LEU A 465 20.35 7.06 2.13
CA LEU A 465 20.49 7.30 3.57
C LEU A 465 19.54 8.42 4.04
N LYS A 466 19.48 9.52 3.29
CA LYS A 466 18.62 10.69 3.59
C LYS A 466 17.16 10.28 3.64
N GLU A 467 16.65 9.62 2.59
CA GLU A 467 15.26 9.15 2.55
C GLU A 467 14.94 8.18 3.70
N ALA A 468 15.87 7.30 4.05
CA ALA A 468 15.69 6.36 5.16
C ALA A 468 15.56 7.08 6.50
N MET A 469 16.37 8.13 6.73
CA MET A 469 16.29 8.95 7.94
C MET A 469 15.01 9.77 7.99
N GLU A 470 14.62 10.41 6.90
CA GLU A 470 13.38 11.18 6.77
C GLU A 470 12.13 10.33 7.01
N GLU A 471 12.10 9.12 6.46
CA GLU A 471 11.00 8.18 6.74
C GLU A 471 11.00 7.68 8.20
N GLY A 472 12.17 7.51 8.83
CA GLY A 472 12.26 7.21 10.25
C GLY A 472 11.62 8.31 11.12
N ALA A 473 11.93 9.57 10.84
CA ALA A 473 11.30 10.74 11.48
C ALA A 473 9.79 10.78 11.21
N GLY A 474 9.38 10.57 9.94
CA GLY A 474 7.97 10.56 9.55
C GLY A 474 7.17 9.45 10.25
N ALA A 475 7.71 8.23 10.34
CA ALA A 475 7.08 7.12 11.04
C ALA A 475 6.93 7.42 12.54
N ALA A 476 7.96 7.98 13.17
CA ALA A 476 7.90 8.44 14.56
C ALA A 476 6.78 9.46 14.77
N MET A 477 6.65 10.46 13.90
CA MET A 477 5.58 11.46 13.96
C MET A 477 4.19 10.82 13.82
N ARG A 478 4.02 9.83 12.94
CA ARG A 478 2.72 9.15 12.75
C ARG A 478 2.28 8.40 14.00
N VAL A 479 3.16 7.62 14.61
CA VAL A 479 2.82 6.84 15.81
C VAL A 479 2.72 7.73 17.07
N SER A 480 3.40 8.87 17.12
CA SER A 480 3.32 9.78 18.27
C SER A 480 1.99 10.53 18.36
N ILE A 481 1.22 10.65 17.28
CA ILE A 481 -0.11 11.30 17.31
C ILE A 481 -1.07 10.62 18.30
N PRO A 482 -1.36 9.30 18.21
CA PRO A 482 -2.19 8.62 19.20
C PRO A 482 -1.54 8.58 20.60
N MET A 483 -0.23 8.42 20.69
CA MET A 483 0.51 8.47 21.97
C MET A 483 0.30 9.82 22.69
N LYS A 484 0.40 10.93 21.96
CA LYS A 484 0.18 12.29 22.49
C LYS A 484 -1.27 12.53 22.92
N ARG A 485 -2.24 11.95 22.18
CA ARG A 485 -3.67 12.05 22.53
C ARG A 485 -4.05 11.18 23.74
N GLY A 486 -3.27 10.12 24.00
CA GLY A 486 -3.58 9.10 24.99
C GLY A 486 -4.67 8.12 24.57
N PHE A 487 -5.20 8.25 23.36
CA PHE A 487 -6.18 7.33 22.78
C PHE A 487 -6.14 7.33 21.24
N LEU A 488 -6.65 6.25 20.68
CA LEU A 488 -6.99 6.14 19.26
C LEU A 488 -8.50 5.96 19.11
N GLU A 489 -9.08 6.65 18.13
CA GLU A 489 -10.42 6.37 17.64
C GLU A 489 -10.32 5.33 16.52
N ALA A 490 -10.67 4.08 16.82
CA ALA A 490 -10.70 3.00 15.83
C ALA A 490 -12.01 3.05 15.02
N GLU A 491 -11.93 2.62 13.76
CA GLU A 491 -13.09 2.56 12.86
C GLU A 491 -14.16 1.64 13.44
N GLY A 492 -15.40 2.13 13.52
CA GLY A 492 -16.54 1.36 14.01
C GLY A 492 -17.16 0.40 12.99
N ILE A 493 -16.57 0.32 11.77
CA ILE A 493 -16.95 -0.66 10.76
C ILE A 493 -16.36 -2.02 11.13
N VAL A 494 -17.03 -2.75 11.99
CA VAL A 494 -16.60 -4.04 12.53
C VAL A 494 -17.68 -5.10 12.32
N ALA A 495 -17.32 -6.37 12.53
CA ALA A 495 -18.27 -7.46 12.54
C ALA A 495 -19.11 -7.42 13.83
N ASP A 496 -20.38 -7.79 13.71
CA ASP A 496 -21.27 -8.07 14.82
C ASP A 496 -21.91 -9.45 14.67
N ILE A 497 -22.17 -10.15 15.78
CA ILE A 497 -22.66 -11.53 15.76
C ILE A 497 -24.03 -11.60 16.42
N ASP A 498 -25.03 -12.02 15.66
CA ASP A 498 -26.35 -12.37 16.18
C ASP A 498 -26.29 -13.77 16.83
N PHE A 499 -26.36 -13.80 18.16
CA PHE A 499 -26.28 -15.04 18.92
C PHE A 499 -27.53 -15.91 18.83
N ASP A 500 -28.65 -15.38 18.38
CA ASP A 500 -29.89 -16.17 18.18
C ASP A 500 -29.78 -17.03 16.89
N LEU A 501 -29.05 -16.54 15.89
CA LEU A 501 -28.75 -17.24 14.64
C LEU A 501 -27.47 -18.09 14.73
N CYS A 502 -26.56 -17.77 15.63
CA CYS A 502 -25.25 -18.40 15.71
C CYS A 502 -25.31 -19.82 16.29
N ASN A 503 -24.78 -20.79 15.56
CA ASN A 503 -24.67 -22.18 15.98
C ASN A 503 -23.27 -22.58 16.49
N SER A 504 -22.40 -21.61 16.80
CA SER A 504 -21.05 -21.83 17.35
C SER A 504 -20.16 -22.79 16.51
N CYS A 505 -20.24 -22.73 15.16
CA CYS A 505 -19.52 -23.66 14.29
C CYS A 505 -18.01 -23.34 14.10
N GLY A 506 -17.50 -22.22 14.61
CA GLY A 506 -16.07 -21.83 14.57
C GLY A 506 -15.51 -21.35 13.22
N VAL A 507 -16.31 -21.32 12.15
CA VAL A 507 -15.84 -20.91 10.81
C VAL A 507 -15.30 -19.49 10.80
N CYS A 508 -15.93 -18.58 11.55
CA CYS A 508 -15.50 -17.16 11.65
C CYS A 508 -14.13 -17.00 12.30
N GLU A 509 -13.83 -17.75 13.35
CA GLU A 509 -12.53 -17.77 14.02
C GLU A 509 -11.45 -18.31 13.09
N LYS A 510 -11.69 -19.50 12.52
CA LYS A 510 -10.75 -20.18 11.62
C LYS A 510 -10.34 -19.33 10.42
N ASN A 511 -11.28 -18.55 9.89
CA ASN A 511 -11.07 -17.76 8.68
C ASN A 511 -10.57 -16.33 8.97
N CYS A 512 -10.59 -15.87 10.23
CA CYS A 512 -10.18 -14.50 10.58
C CYS A 512 -8.65 -14.35 10.52
N PRO A 513 -8.09 -13.59 9.55
CA PRO A 513 -6.64 -13.43 9.44
C PRO A 513 -6.05 -12.57 10.58
N TYR A 514 -6.90 -11.85 11.31
CA TYR A 514 -6.49 -10.96 12.41
C TYR A 514 -6.63 -11.59 13.80
N GLY A 515 -7.24 -12.79 13.90
CA GLY A 515 -7.55 -13.38 15.20
C GLY A 515 -8.52 -12.53 16.02
N ALA A 516 -9.42 -11.81 15.35
CA ALA A 516 -10.39 -10.91 16.00
C ALA A 516 -11.62 -11.63 16.57
N ILE A 517 -11.66 -12.96 16.54
CA ILE A 517 -12.73 -13.77 17.16
C ILE A 517 -12.16 -14.51 18.36
N GLN A 518 -12.80 -14.34 19.48
CA GLN A 518 -12.45 -14.97 20.76
C GLN A 518 -13.66 -15.75 21.30
N TRP A 519 -13.44 -16.89 21.92
CA TRP A 519 -14.47 -17.65 22.58
C TRP A 519 -14.69 -17.17 24.01
N VAL A 520 -15.92 -16.85 24.33
CA VAL A 520 -16.38 -16.52 25.68
C VAL A 520 -17.67 -17.31 25.91
N ASP A 521 -17.74 -18.07 26.99
CA ASP A 521 -18.91 -18.91 27.35
C ASP A 521 -19.43 -19.76 26.16
N GLU A 522 -18.51 -20.46 25.47
CA GLU A 522 -18.78 -21.32 24.32
C GLU A 522 -19.38 -20.60 23.08
N LYS A 523 -19.35 -19.28 23.05
CA LYS A 523 -19.79 -18.45 21.92
C LYS A 523 -18.63 -17.63 21.34
N PRO A 524 -18.59 -17.43 20.00
CA PRO A 524 -17.59 -16.56 19.38
C PRO A 524 -17.95 -15.10 19.57
N HIS A 525 -17.04 -14.29 20.12
CA HIS A 525 -17.17 -12.86 20.28
C HIS A 525 -16.15 -12.10 19.43
N VAL A 526 -16.55 -10.94 18.92
CA VAL A 526 -15.68 -10.08 18.13
C VAL A 526 -14.88 -9.15 19.04
N ILE A 527 -13.55 -9.25 18.99
CA ILE A 527 -12.67 -8.23 19.57
C ILE A 527 -12.65 -7.04 18.61
N LYS A 528 -13.51 -6.05 18.89
CA LYS A 528 -13.72 -4.88 18.02
C LYS A 528 -12.42 -4.14 17.68
N ALA A 529 -11.48 -4.07 18.62
CA ALA A 529 -10.16 -3.45 18.43
C ALA A 529 -9.27 -4.16 17.39
N LEU A 530 -9.43 -5.47 17.22
CA LEU A 530 -8.71 -6.29 16.23
C LEU A 530 -9.48 -6.41 14.92
N CYS A 531 -10.79 -6.23 14.93
CA CYS A 531 -11.63 -6.39 13.75
C CYS A 531 -11.36 -5.26 12.75
N LYS A 532 -11.02 -5.62 11.51
CA LYS A 532 -10.80 -4.67 10.41
C LYS A 532 -11.98 -4.55 9.45
N GLY A 533 -13.14 -5.09 9.81
CA GLY A 533 -14.36 -4.98 8.99
C GLY A 533 -14.27 -5.60 7.59
N CYS A 534 -13.32 -6.50 7.34
CA CYS A 534 -13.09 -7.07 6.00
C CYS A 534 -14.28 -7.89 5.45
N GLY A 535 -15.14 -8.41 6.32
CA GLY A 535 -16.36 -9.12 5.98
C GLY A 535 -16.18 -10.59 5.53
N LEU A 536 -14.97 -11.14 5.63
CA LEU A 536 -14.73 -12.55 5.31
C LEU A 536 -15.59 -13.49 6.15
N CYS A 537 -15.66 -13.24 7.47
CA CYS A 537 -16.47 -14.03 8.40
C CYS A 537 -17.98 -13.97 8.08
N ALA A 538 -18.50 -12.79 7.68
CA ALA A 538 -19.89 -12.62 7.28
C ALA A 538 -20.22 -13.42 6.02
N ALA A 539 -19.36 -13.32 4.99
CA ALA A 539 -19.57 -14.02 3.72
C ALA A 539 -19.43 -15.56 3.83
N ASP A 540 -18.68 -16.06 4.80
CA ASP A 540 -18.47 -17.49 5.04
C ASP A 540 -19.38 -18.07 6.13
N CYS A 541 -20.16 -17.23 6.84
CA CYS A 541 -21.06 -17.70 7.89
C CYS A 541 -22.21 -18.54 7.29
N PRO A 542 -22.30 -19.85 7.63
CA PRO A 542 -23.35 -20.71 7.05
C PRO A 542 -24.76 -20.39 7.56
N LYS A 543 -24.84 -19.67 8.69
CA LYS A 543 -26.10 -19.25 9.31
C LYS A 543 -26.45 -17.78 9.07
N LYS A 544 -25.57 -17.01 8.37
CA LYS A 544 -25.70 -15.57 8.18
C LYS A 544 -25.86 -14.80 9.49
N ALA A 545 -25.28 -15.33 10.56
CA ALA A 545 -25.31 -14.76 11.90
C ALA A 545 -24.31 -13.61 12.09
N ILE A 546 -23.58 -13.19 11.06
CA ILE A 546 -22.53 -12.17 11.16
C ILE A 546 -22.82 -11.05 10.18
N THR A 547 -22.96 -9.86 10.72
CA THR A 547 -23.14 -8.62 9.97
C THR A 547 -21.88 -7.76 10.05
N ILE A 548 -21.60 -6.98 9.02
CA ILE A 548 -20.58 -5.92 9.05
C ILE A 548 -21.28 -4.59 9.13
N ILE A 549 -21.05 -3.85 10.19
CA ILE A 549 -21.62 -2.52 10.39
C ILE A 549 -21.32 -1.66 9.16
N HIS A 550 -22.31 -0.94 8.64
CA HIS A 550 -22.24 -0.12 7.42
C HIS A 550 -22.11 -0.90 6.09
N TYR A 551 -21.96 -2.23 6.14
CA TYR A 551 -21.89 -3.12 4.97
C TYR A 551 -22.64 -4.43 5.24
N SER A 552 -23.87 -4.36 5.75
CA SER A 552 -24.73 -5.53 5.97
C SER A 552 -25.14 -6.17 4.62
N ASP A 553 -25.69 -7.38 4.66
CA ASP A 553 -26.22 -8.04 3.47
C ASP A 553 -27.35 -7.21 2.85
N GLU A 554 -28.26 -6.70 3.69
CA GLU A 554 -29.40 -5.88 3.27
C GLU A 554 -28.94 -4.56 2.61
N GLN A 555 -27.95 -3.89 3.18
CA GLN A 555 -27.38 -2.64 2.65
C GLN A 555 -26.72 -2.82 1.28
N ILE A 556 -26.06 -3.97 1.06
CA ILE A 556 -25.42 -4.30 -0.22
C ILE A 556 -26.48 -4.71 -1.24
N LEU A 557 -27.45 -5.55 -0.84
CA LEU A 557 -28.53 -5.99 -1.70
C LEU A 557 -29.45 -4.83 -2.13
N ALA A 558 -29.76 -3.90 -1.24
CA ALA A 558 -30.53 -2.70 -1.57
C ALA A 558 -29.84 -1.86 -2.69
N GLN A 559 -28.53 -1.77 -2.69
CA GLN A 559 -27.79 -1.11 -3.79
C GLN A 559 -27.89 -1.91 -5.10
N VAL A 560 -27.80 -3.26 -5.04
CA VAL A 560 -27.97 -4.12 -6.23
C VAL A 560 -29.38 -3.95 -6.80
N GLU A 561 -30.40 -3.99 -5.96
CA GLU A 561 -31.81 -3.85 -6.35
C GLU A 561 -32.07 -2.47 -6.95
N ALA A 562 -31.64 -1.40 -6.28
CA ALA A 562 -31.80 -0.03 -6.80
C ALA A 562 -31.06 0.19 -8.13
N ALA A 563 -29.88 -0.43 -8.32
CA ALA A 563 -29.14 -0.34 -9.58
C ALA A 563 -29.88 -1.02 -10.74
N LEU A 564 -30.56 -2.15 -10.48
CA LEU A 564 -31.16 -3.01 -11.49
C LEU A 564 -32.68 -2.83 -11.66
N GLU A 565 -33.28 -1.87 -10.97
CA GLU A 565 -34.73 -1.60 -11.08
C GLU A 565 -35.18 -1.26 -12.50
N GLU A 566 -34.33 -0.58 -13.27
CA GLU A 566 -34.56 -0.21 -14.65
C GLU A 566 -33.42 -0.65 -15.54
N ARG A 567 -33.72 -1.14 -16.74
CA ARG A 567 -32.73 -1.54 -17.76
C ARG A 567 -31.62 -2.42 -17.21
N ALA A 568 -31.98 -3.44 -16.43
CA ALA A 568 -31.02 -4.36 -15.76
C ALA A 568 -30.11 -5.06 -16.78
N GLU A 569 -30.69 -5.41 -17.96
CA GLU A 569 -29.98 -6.10 -19.05
C GLU A 569 -28.87 -5.27 -19.72
N GLU A 570 -28.83 -3.95 -19.49
CA GLU A 570 -27.76 -3.07 -19.95
C GLU A 570 -26.68 -2.83 -18.89
N LYS A 571 -26.91 -3.30 -17.67
CA LYS A 571 -26.07 -2.95 -16.51
C LYS A 571 -25.19 -4.08 -16.01
N ILE A 572 -23.98 -3.72 -15.62
CA ILE A 572 -23.00 -4.58 -14.98
C ILE A 572 -22.89 -4.18 -13.51
N ILE A 573 -23.12 -5.10 -12.59
CA ILE A 573 -22.88 -4.87 -11.16
C ILE A 573 -21.43 -5.17 -10.82
N GLY A 574 -20.70 -4.18 -10.33
CA GLY A 574 -19.30 -4.31 -9.92
C GLY A 574 -19.14 -4.21 -8.40
N PHE A 575 -18.75 -5.30 -7.74
CA PHE A 575 -18.34 -5.26 -6.33
C PHE A 575 -16.86 -4.90 -6.24
N VAL A 576 -16.54 -3.74 -5.66
CA VAL A 576 -15.21 -3.15 -5.70
C VAL A 576 -14.64 -3.03 -4.29
N CYS A 577 -13.51 -3.69 -4.03
CA CYS A 577 -12.76 -3.56 -2.78
C CYS A 577 -12.35 -2.10 -2.53
N HIS A 578 -12.64 -1.59 -1.34
CA HIS A 578 -12.36 -0.20 -0.92
C HIS A 578 -10.91 0.25 -1.14
N TRP A 579 -9.96 -0.67 -1.02
CA TRP A 579 -8.52 -0.33 -1.03
C TRP A 579 -7.93 -0.29 -2.43
N CYS A 580 -7.41 -1.41 -2.93
CA CYS A 580 -6.70 -1.43 -4.21
C CYS A 580 -7.63 -1.23 -5.40
N ALA A 581 -8.73 -1.99 -5.47
CA ALA A 581 -9.60 -1.94 -6.63
C ALA A 581 -10.32 -0.59 -6.80
N LEU A 582 -10.86 -0.01 -5.71
CA LEU A 582 -11.41 1.35 -5.75
C LEU A 582 -10.34 2.39 -6.09
N GLY A 583 -9.09 2.17 -5.62
CA GLY A 583 -7.95 2.99 -6.02
C GLY A 583 -7.68 2.95 -7.52
N GLY A 584 -7.78 1.76 -8.14
CA GLY A 584 -7.68 1.59 -9.60
C GLY A 584 -8.83 2.27 -10.35
N VAL A 585 -10.06 2.18 -9.85
CA VAL A 585 -11.22 2.92 -10.38
C VAL A 585 -10.98 4.43 -10.31
N ASP A 586 -10.52 4.92 -9.16
CA ASP A 586 -10.22 6.33 -8.96
C ASP A 586 -9.09 6.80 -9.88
N MET A 587 -8.06 5.96 -10.08
CA MET A 587 -6.96 6.25 -11.01
C MET A 587 -7.45 6.34 -12.46
N ALA A 588 -8.37 5.44 -12.88
CA ALA A 588 -9.00 5.56 -14.19
C ALA A 588 -9.74 6.89 -14.33
N GLY A 589 -10.45 7.32 -13.29
CA GLY A 589 -11.12 8.63 -13.23
C GLY A 589 -10.14 9.80 -13.31
N VAL A 590 -9.13 9.85 -12.45
CA VAL A 590 -8.10 10.92 -12.42
C VAL A 590 -7.37 11.02 -13.76
N SER A 591 -7.06 9.87 -14.38
CA SER A 591 -6.45 9.80 -15.71
C SER A 591 -7.45 10.02 -16.85
N ARG A 592 -8.74 10.20 -16.54
CA ARG A 592 -9.84 10.44 -17.51
C ARG A 592 -9.93 9.38 -18.60
N LEU A 593 -9.67 8.13 -18.24
CA LEU A 593 -9.74 7.00 -19.16
C LEU A 593 -11.22 6.70 -19.45
N GLN A 594 -11.63 6.89 -20.71
CA GLN A 594 -13.01 6.69 -21.13
C GLN A 594 -13.31 5.19 -21.25
N TYR A 595 -14.43 4.74 -20.70
CA TYR A 595 -14.98 3.38 -20.86
C TYR A 595 -16.52 3.43 -20.85
N PRO A 596 -17.22 2.39 -21.34
CA PRO A 596 -18.67 2.41 -21.44
C PRO A 596 -19.37 2.57 -20.07
N PRO A 597 -20.48 3.32 -19.97
CA PRO A 597 -21.14 3.69 -18.72
C PRO A 597 -22.05 2.60 -18.12
N ASN A 598 -21.88 1.33 -18.51
CA ASN A 598 -22.74 0.22 -18.12
C ASN A 598 -22.55 -0.24 -16.67
N ALA A 599 -21.36 -0.01 -16.07
CA ALA A 599 -21.05 -0.49 -14.73
C ALA A 599 -21.66 0.37 -13.61
N ARG A 600 -22.29 -0.30 -12.62
CA ARG A 600 -22.73 0.26 -11.33
C ARG A 600 -21.87 -0.37 -10.25
N LEU A 601 -21.00 0.43 -9.63
CA LEU A 601 -19.99 -0.05 -8.71
C LEU A 601 -20.46 0.07 -7.26
N ILE A 602 -20.43 -1.03 -6.55
CA ILE A 602 -20.79 -1.16 -5.13
C ILE A 602 -19.49 -1.34 -4.33
N ARG A 603 -19.22 -0.40 -3.46
CA ARG A 603 -18.06 -0.44 -2.55
C ARG A 603 -18.27 -1.50 -1.48
N VAL A 604 -17.29 -2.39 -1.31
CA VAL A 604 -17.17 -3.33 -0.20
C VAL A 604 -15.81 -3.15 0.46
N MET A 605 -15.69 -3.39 1.77
CA MET A 605 -14.41 -3.19 2.45
C MET A 605 -13.30 -4.10 1.88
N CYS A 606 -13.64 -5.36 1.62
CA CYS A 606 -12.75 -6.33 0.96
C CYS A 606 -13.52 -7.15 -0.08
N SER A 607 -12.87 -7.61 -1.14
CA SER A 607 -13.46 -8.57 -2.07
C SER A 607 -13.94 -9.86 -1.37
N ALA A 608 -13.36 -10.20 -0.23
CA ALA A 608 -13.82 -11.30 0.62
C ALA A 608 -15.23 -11.10 1.22
N ARG A 609 -15.78 -9.88 1.23
CA ARG A 609 -17.16 -9.60 1.67
C ARG A 609 -18.19 -10.06 0.64
N VAL A 610 -17.80 -10.19 -0.63
CA VAL A 610 -18.72 -10.56 -1.71
C VAL A 610 -19.18 -12.00 -1.52
N SER A 611 -20.42 -12.19 -1.10
CA SER A 611 -21.05 -13.49 -0.97
C SER A 611 -21.54 -14.02 -2.33
N ILE A 612 -21.77 -15.33 -2.43
CA ILE A 612 -22.39 -15.92 -3.63
C ILE A 612 -23.81 -15.40 -3.83
N ASP A 613 -24.52 -15.14 -2.75
CA ASP A 613 -25.91 -14.67 -2.80
C ASP A 613 -26.01 -13.27 -3.45
N PHE A 614 -25.03 -12.39 -3.25
CA PHE A 614 -25.00 -11.09 -3.94
C PHE A 614 -24.86 -11.24 -5.45
N ILE A 615 -23.99 -12.16 -5.87
CA ILE A 615 -23.75 -12.45 -7.27
C ILE A 615 -25.01 -13.07 -7.89
N GLU A 616 -25.61 -14.03 -7.25
CA GLU A 616 -26.85 -14.69 -7.73
C GLU A 616 -28.01 -13.69 -7.81
N ARG A 617 -28.18 -12.86 -6.77
CA ARG A 617 -29.25 -11.85 -6.75
C ARG A 617 -29.12 -10.86 -7.92
N ALA A 618 -27.90 -10.44 -8.26
CA ALA A 618 -27.68 -9.59 -9.44
C ALA A 618 -28.15 -10.26 -10.74
N PHE A 619 -27.84 -11.56 -10.93
CA PHE A 619 -28.32 -12.31 -12.10
C PHE A 619 -29.82 -12.57 -12.08
N GLU A 620 -30.41 -12.87 -10.92
CA GLU A 620 -31.85 -13.03 -10.74
C GLU A 620 -32.63 -11.76 -11.10
N LEU A 621 -32.06 -10.59 -10.86
CA LEU A 621 -32.61 -9.28 -11.23
C LEU A 621 -32.31 -8.88 -12.68
N GLY A 622 -31.64 -9.73 -13.46
CA GLY A 622 -31.41 -9.51 -14.88
C GLY A 622 -30.15 -8.75 -15.25
N ALA A 623 -29.19 -8.57 -14.34
CA ALA A 623 -27.92 -7.91 -14.67
C ALA A 623 -27.24 -8.53 -15.89
N ALA A 624 -26.74 -7.70 -16.81
CA ALA A 624 -25.98 -8.14 -17.98
C ALA A 624 -24.74 -8.95 -17.59
N GLY A 625 -24.08 -8.56 -16.51
CA GLY A 625 -22.93 -9.24 -15.98
C GLY A 625 -22.58 -8.79 -14.56
N VAL A 626 -21.67 -9.53 -13.92
CA VAL A 626 -21.16 -9.20 -12.59
C VAL A 626 -19.64 -9.18 -12.60
N LEU A 627 -19.06 -8.14 -12.00
CA LEU A 627 -17.61 -8.00 -11.79
C LEU A 627 -17.28 -8.04 -10.30
N VAL A 628 -16.27 -8.81 -9.91
CA VAL A 628 -15.66 -8.75 -8.57
C VAL A 628 -14.24 -8.22 -8.71
N ALA A 629 -13.98 -7.05 -8.13
CA ALA A 629 -12.68 -6.38 -8.20
C ALA A 629 -11.99 -6.38 -6.83
N GLY A 630 -10.76 -6.88 -6.78
CA GLY A 630 -9.98 -7.02 -5.54
C GLY A 630 -8.51 -6.65 -5.69
N CYS A 631 -7.77 -6.77 -4.59
CA CYS A 631 -6.34 -6.51 -4.57
C CYS A 631 -5.58 -7.57 -5.36
N GLU A 632 -4.47 -7.17 -5.99
CA GLU A 632 -3.56 -8.05 -6.71
C GLU A 632 -2.91 -9.09 -5.78
N PHE A 633 -2.60 -10.29 -6.32
CA PHE A 633 -1.85 -11.30 -5.57
C PHE A 633 -0.35 -10.97 -5.55
N PRO A 634 0.34 -11.21 -4.43
CA PRO A 634 -0.12 -11.70 -3.12
C PRO A 634 -0.51 -10.57 -2.15
N THR A 635 -0.72 -9.37 -2.63
CA THR A 635 -0.69 -8.08 -1.92
C THR A 635 -2.05 -7.62 -1.38
N CYS A 636 -2.86 -8.53 -0.84
CA CYS A 636 -4.16 -8.16 -0.28
C CYS A 636 -4.01 -7.28 0.95
N HIS A 637 -4.68 -6.12 0.96
CA HIS A 637 -4.76 -5.22 2.12
C HIS A 637 -5.25 -5.92 3.40
N TYR A 638 -6.13 -6.91 3.25
CA TYR A 638 -6.64 -7.73 4.34
C TYR A 638 -6.01 -9.14 4.38
N ILE A 639 -4.75 -9.25 3.97
CA ILE A 639 -3.87 -10.43 4.03
C ILE A 639 -4.36 -11.57 3.11
N THR A 640 -5.55 -12.13 3.34
CA THR A 640 -6.07 -13.33 2.66
C THR A 640 -7.34 -13.11 1.86
N GLY A 641 -7.88 -11.89 1.85
CA GLY A 641 -9.20 -11.59 1.31
C GLY A 641 -9.37 -11.91 -0.18
N ASN A 642 -8.37 -11.61 -1.01
CA ASN A 642 -8.41 -11.92 -2.45
C ASN A 642 -8.38 -13.44 -2.71
N TYR A 643 -7.62 -14.22 -1.93
CA TYR A 643 -7.60 -15.70 -2.04
C TYR A 643 -8.97 -16.30 -1.70
N ALA A 644 -9.63 -15.78 -0.65
CA ALA A 644 -10.96 -16.23 -0.27
C ALA A 644 -12.00 -15.85 -1.34
N ALA A 645 -11.93 -14.63 -1.88
CA ALA A 645 -12.78 -14.17 -2.96
C ALA A 645 -12.62 -15.02 -4.22
N GLU A 646 -11.40 -15.32 -4.65
CA GLU A 646 -11.14 -16.16 -5.82
C GLU A 646 -11.76 -17.56 -5.69
N LYS A 647 -11.58 -18.20 -4.52
CA LYS A 647 -12.20 -19.51 -4.25
C LYS A 647 -13.72 -19.42 -4.33
N ARG A 648 -14.31 -18.35 -3.81
CA ARG A 648 -15.77 -18.12 -3.80
C ARG A 648 -16.30 -17.84 -5.20
N ILE A 649 -15.60 -17.06 -6.03
CA ILE A 649 -15.94 -16.80 -7.43
C ILE A 649 -15.97 -18.12 -8.22
N LYS A 650 -14.95 -18.97 -8.07
CA LYS A 650 -14.93 -20.30 -8.71
C LYS A 650 -16.14 -21.16 -8.30
N LYS A 651 -16.57 -21.07 -7.03
CA LYS A 651 -17.77 -21.76 -6.53
C LYS A 651 -19.06 -21.11 -7.09
N ALA A 652 -19.11 -19.79 -7.17
CA ALA A 652 -20.24 -19.04 -7.73
C ALA A 652 -20.46 -19.39 -9.20
N LYS A 653 -19.41 -19.43 -10.05
CA LYS A 653 -19.50 -19.83 -11.45
C LYS A 653 -20.16 -21.21 -11.63
N ARG A 654 -19.76 -22.20 -10.80
CA ARG A 654 -20.36 -23.53 -10.81
C ARG A 654 -21.83 -23.54 -10.40
N ARG A 655 -22.21 -22.66 -9.46
CA ARG A 655 -23.60 -22.55 -8.97
C ARG A 655 -24.49 -21.84 -9.99
N LEU A 656 -23.98 -20.80 -10.64
CA LEU A 656 -24.65 -20.09 -11.74
C LEU A 656 -24.94 -21.05 -12.90
N ALA A 657 -23.97 -21.84 -13.35
CA ALA A 657 -24.15 -22.81 -14.42
C ALA A 657 -25.26 -23.84 -14.08
N ARG A 658 -25.34 -24.31 -12.81
CA ARG A 658 -26.41 -25.21 -12.35
C ARG A 658 -27.80 -24.56 -12.36
N LYS A 659 -27.87 -23.24 -12.18
CA LYS A 659 -29.11 -22.45 -12.25
C LYS A 659 -29.48 -22.03 -13.68
N GLY A 660 -28.68 -22.38 -14.68
CA GLY A 660 -28.91 -22.05 -16.08
C GLY A 660 -28.39 -20.68 -16.52
N TYR A 661 -27.62 -19.98 -15.68
CA TYR A 661 -26.92 -18.76 -16.06
C TYR A 661 -25.58 -19.07 -16.72
N ASP A 662 -25.18 -18.23 -17.68
CA ASP A 662 -23.85 -18.30 -18.28
C ASP A 662 -22.78 -17.84 -17.25
N PRO A 663 -21.87 -18.75 -16.83
CA PRO A 663 -20.83 -18.43 -15.84
C PRO A 663 -19.79 -17.45 -16.36
N ASP A 664 -19.65 -17.26 -17.67
CA ASP A 664 -18.69 -16.33 -18.27
C ASP A 664 -19.15 -14.88 -18.22
N ARG A 665 -20.39 -14.62 -17.80
CA ARG A 665 -20.89 -13.30 -17.44
C ARG A 665 -20.43 -12.85 -16.02
N LEU A 666 -19.80 -13.74 -15.22
CA LEU A 666 -19.15 -13.41 -13.96
C LEU A 666 -17.65 -13.23 -14.16
N TRP A 667 -17.20 -12.00 -14.06
CA TRP A 667 -15.79 -11.62 -14.22
C TRP A 667 -15.12 -11.31 -12.88
N ASN A 668 -13.81 -11.39 -12.86
CA ASN A 668 -13.00 -10.88 -11.75
C ASN A 668 -11.76 -10.16 -12.27
N ILE A 669 -11.34 -9.13 -11.53
CA ILE A 669 -10.10 -8.39 -11.77
C ILE A 669 -9.33 -8.25 -10.46
N TRP A 670 -8.04 -8.53 -10.52
CA TRP A 670 -7.10 -8.30 -9.43
C TRP A 670 -6.17 -7.16 -9.84
N CYS A 671 -6.24 -6.04 -9.13
CA CYS A 671 -5.52 -4.83 -9.49
C CYS A 671 -5.00 -4.07 -8.28
N SER A 672 -3.96 -3.28 -8.51
CA SER A 672 -3.42 -2.31 -7.58
C SER A 672 -4.13 -0.95 -7.70
N ALA A 673 -3.85 -0.03 -6.80
CA ALA A 673 -4.37 1.34 -6.87
C ALA A 673 -3.83 2.15 -8.07
N ALA A 674 -2.76 1.67 -8.73
CA ALA A 674 -2.17 2.30 -9.91
C ALA A 674 -2.77 1.78 -11.23
N ASP A 675 -3.56 0.70 -11.20
CA ASP A 675 -4.03 -0.02 -12.39
C ASP A 675 -5.30 0.56 -13.03
N GLY A 676 -5.39 1.90 -13.12
CA GLY A 676 -6.47 2.56 -13.85
C GLY A 676 -6.65 2.08 -15.29
N PRO A 677 -5.58 1.96 -16.09
CA PRO A 677 -5.66 1.42 -17.45
C PRO A 677 -6.20 -0.01 -17.51
N LYS A 678 -5.76 -0.88 -16.62
CA LYS A 678 -6.22 -2.28 -16.52
C LYS A 678 -7.74 -2.33 -16.23
N PHE A 679 -8.21 -1.51 -15.27
CA PHE A 679 -9.64 -1.43 -14.96
C PHE A 679 -10.46 -0.94 -16.15
N ALA A 680 -10.05 0.16 -16.80
CA ALA A 680 -10.78 0.72 -17.95
C ALA A 680 -10.80 -0.26 -19.13
N ASN A 681 -9.72 -0.98 -19.41
CA ASN A 681 -9.66 -2.01 -20.44
C ASN A 681 -10.58 -3.18 -20.11
N THR A 682 -10.59 -3.67 -18.86
CA THR A 682 -11.51 -4.73 -18.43
C THR A 682 -12.97 -4.33 -18.65
N MET A 683 -13.35 -3.06 -18.41
CA MET A 683 -14.71 -2.59 -18.65
C MET A 683 -15.06 -2.59 -20.13
N ARG A 684 -14.15 -2.16 -21.01
CA ARG A 684 -14.36 -2.20 -22.48
C ARG A 684 -14.53 -3.63 -22.98
N GLU A 685 -13.65 -4.52 -22.56
CA GLU A 685 -13.67 -5.94 -22.94
C GLU A 685 -14.97 -6.62 -22.46
N MET A 686 -15.36 -6.37 -21.21
CA MET A 686 -16.59 -6.94 -20.65
C MET A 686 -17.85 -6.46 -21.39
N VAL A 687 -17.96 -5.16 -21.68
CA VAL A 687 -19.07 -4.58 -22.42
C VAL A 687 -19.15 -5.18 -23.83
N LYS A 688 -18.00 -5.29 -24.51
CA LYS A 688 -17.91 -5.89 -25.84
C LYS A 688 -18.32 -7.36 -25.84
N GLN A 689 -17.82 -8.16 -24.88
CA GLN A 689 -18.16 -9.59 -24.77
C GLN A 689 -19.64 -9.80 -24.46
N LEU A 690 -20.26 -8.89 -23.70
CA LEU A 690 -21.67 -8.96 -23.34
C LEU A 690 -22.61 -8.38 -24.43
N GLY A 691 -22.05 -7.81 -25.51
CA GLY A 691 -22.84 -7.20 -26.60
C GLY A 691 -23.61 -5.94 -26.19
N LEU A 692 -23.04 -5.13 -25.29
CA LEU A 692 -23.67 -3.92 -24.72
C LEU A 692 -23.12 -2.62 -25.33
N GLU A 693 -22.45 -2.68 -26.49
CA GLU A 693 -21.86 -1.52 -27.19
C GLU A 693 -22.92 -0.55 -27.73
#